data_f46f116c8e95c1cd7ccc65f4af4afdb6
#
_entry.id   f46f116c8e95c1cd7ccc65f4af4afdb6
#
_cell.length_a   1.000
_cell.length_b   1.000
_cell.length_c   1.000
_cell.angle_alpha   90.00
_cell.angle_beta   90.00
_cell.angle_gamma   90.00
#
_symmetry.space_group_name_H-M   'P 1'
#
loop_
_entity.id
_entity.type
_entity.pdbx_description
1 polymer ?
#
loop_
_entity_poly.entity_id
_entity_poly.type
_entity_poly.pdbx_seq_one_letter_code
_entity_poly.pdbx_strand_id
1 'polypeptide(L)'
;MSAHTATTGTGTATGTAAEVELAIGGMTCASCAARIEKKLNRMDGVEATVNYATEKAKVSYRGEDISVQDLIATVEKTGYTAHEPAPPARTAEEGAAAGAGEADELRPLRQRLLTAVALAVPVIAMSMIPALQFDYWQWLSLTLTAPVVTYAAWPFHKAAFTNARHGAATMDTLISVGTTAAFLWSLWALFFGTAGMVGMTHPFELTIGRSDGAGNIYLEAAAGVTAFILAGRYFEARSKRKAGAALKALLELGAKEVTVLRDGREVTVPTSDLQVGDRFLVRPGEKIATDGTVVEGASAVDASMLTGESVPVEVGVGDSVTGATLNAGGRLVVEATRIGADTQLARMAKLVEDAQNGKAAAQRLADRISAVFVPVVIALALGTLGFWLGNGGGLTAAFTAAVAVLIIACPCALGLATPTALMVGTGRGAQLGILIKGPEVLETTRRVDTIVLDKTGTVTTGRMTLLGVHTADNTTETDVLRLAGALEHASEHPIAQAVAAGAAERTGTALPTPEDFANIAGLGVQGIVEGHAVLVGREQLLAEWEIHLPVELARRKAEAEAAGRTAIAVAWDGEARAVLEVADAVKDTSAEAIERLRALGLTPILLTGDNRAVAEAVAAEVGIEEVYAEVMPEDKVDVVKKLQAEGRSVAMVGDGVNDAAALAQADLGLAMGTGTDAAIEAGDLTLVRGDLRAAADAIRLSRKTLGTIRTNLFWAFAYNVAALPLAAAGLLNPMIAGAAMAFSSVFVVGNSLRLRGFKAAA
;
A
#
# COMPACT_ATOMS: atom_id res chain seq x y z
N MET A 1 -2.15 0.29 -65.27
CA MET A 1 -3.40 -0.44 -65.08
C MET A 1 -3.05 -1.78 -64.42
N SER A 2 -3.24 -1.87 -63.14
CA SER A 2 -3.35 -3.15 -62.41
C SER A 2 -3.97 -2.83 -61.06
N ALA A 3 -5.16 -3.33 -60.89
CA ALA A 3 -5.97 -3.18 -59.68
C ALA A 3 -5.44 -4.13 -58.58
N HIS A 4 -5.20 -3.62 -57.39
CA HIS A 4 -5.03 -4.44 -56.19
C HIS A 4 -6.35 -4.42 -55.42
N THR A 5 -6.95 -5.58 -55.35
CA THR A 5 -8.10 -5.97 -54.55
C THR A 5 -7.77 -5.86 -53.09
N ALA A 6 -8.51 -5.03 -52.38
CA ALA A 6 -8.50 -4.96 -50.92
C ALA A 6 -9.33 -6.11 -50.33
N THR A 7 -8.70 -6.96 -49.56
CA THR A 7 -9.36 -7.97 -48.71
C THR A 7 -9.77 -7.31 -47.41
N THR A 8 -11.06 -7.18 -47.20
CA THR A 8 -11.67 -6.76 -45.94
C THR A 8 -11.53 -7.88 -44.90
N GLY A 9 -10.59 -7.72 -44.00
CA GLY A 9 -10.50 -8.51 -42.74
C GLY A 9 -11.28 -7.80 -41.66
N THR A 10 -12.42 -8.31 -41.26
CA THR A 10 -13.16 -7.94 -40.07
C THR A 10 -12.39 -8.45 -38.82
N GLY A 11 -11.47 -7.65 -38.32
CA GLY A 11 -10.87 -7.83 -37.02
C GLY A 11 -11.64 -6.97 -36.03
N THR A 12 -12.33 -7.59 -35.11
CA THR A 12 -12.87 -6.93 -33.90
C THR A 12 -11.71 -6.34 -33.09
N ALA A 13 -11.51 -5.03 -33.23
CA ALA A 13 -10.58 -4.29 -32.37
C ALA A 13 -11.16 -4.25 -30.94
N THR A 14 -10.63 -5.06 -30.05
CA THR A 14 -10.79 -4.87 -28.61
C THR A 14 -10.05 -3.59 -28.24
N GLY A 15 -10.76 -2.47 -28.16
CA GLY A 15 -10.22 -1.20 -27.72
C GLY A 15 -9.63 -1.35 -26.31
N THR A 16 -8.36 -1.06 -26.17
CA THR A 16 -7.68 -0.96 -24.87
C THR A 16 -8.35 0.14 -24.05
N ALA A 17 -8.76 -0.18 -22.81
CA ALA A 17 -9.32 0.81 -21.89
C ALA A 17 -8.22 1.85 -21.58
N ALA A 18 -8.51 3.13 -21.77
CA ALA A 18 -7.65 4.21 -21.34
C ALA A 18 -7.91 4.51 -19.86
N GLU A 19 -6.85 4.78 -19.09
CA GLU A 19 -6.95 5.19 -17.68
C GLU A 19 -6.48 6.64 -17.53
N VAL A 20 -7.19 7.41 -16.73
CA VAL A 20 -6.80 8.77 -16.34
C VAL A 20 -7.05 8.98 -14.85
N GLU A 21 -6.17 9.71 -14.22
CA GLU A 21 -6.35 10.19 -12.85
C GLU A 21 -6.71 11.68 -12.88
N LEU A 22 -7.73 12.07 -12.12
CA LEU A 22 -8.17 13.46 -11.98
C LEU A 22 -8.06 13.91 -10.54
N ALA A 23 -7.45 15.04 -10.29
CA ALA A 23 -7.49 15.72 -8.99
C ALA A 23 -8.83 16.44 -8.84
N ILE A 24 -9.55 16.17 -7.74
CA ILE A 24 -10.90 16.67 -7.50
C ILE A 24 -10.91 17.67 -6.35
N GLY A 25 -11.22 18.92 -6.63
CA GLY A 25 -11.32 19.95 -5.61
C GLY A 25 -12.74 20.19 -5.12
N GLY A 26 -12.87 20.61 -3.84
CA GLY A 26 -14.14 21.00 -3.24
C GLY A 26 -14.95 19.88 -2.60
N MET A 27 -14.43 18.65 -2.53
CA MET A 27 -15.06 17.56 -1.75
C MET A 27 -14.91 17.83 -0.26
N THR A 28 -16.03 17.72 0.47
CA THR A 28 -16.06 17.98 1.92
C THR A 28 -16.40 16.73 2.73
N CYS A 29 -16.83 15.64 2.09
CA CYS A 29 -17.20 14.39 2.76
C CYS A 29 -17.30 13.22 1.77
N ALA A 30 -17.37 12.01 2.30
CA ALA A 30 -17.50 10.78 1.51
C ALA A 30 -18.75 10.77 0.59
N SER A 31 -19.84 11.41 0.99
CA SER A 31 -21.04 11.55 0.16
C SER A 31 -20.81 12.38 -1.11
N CYS A 32 -19.87 13.33 -1.06
CA CYS A 32 -19.46 14.11 -2.23
C CYS A 32 -18.72 13.21 -3.23
N ALA A 33 -17.78 12.40 -2.75
CA ALA A 33 -17.03 11.44 -3.58
C ALA A 33 -17.98 10.41 -4.23
N ALA A 34 -18.87 9.80 -3.44
CA ALA A 34 -19.85 8.84 -3.95
C ALA A 34 -20.77 9.42 -5.04
N ARG A 35 -21.09 10.71 -4.93
CA ARG A 35 -21.91 11.40 -5.93
C ARG A 35 -21.17 11.63 -7.24
N ILE A 36 -19.90 12.09 -7.18
CA ILE A 36 -19.06 12.27 -8.37
C ILE A 36 -18.89 10.91 -9.06
N GLU A 37 -18.54 9.88 -8.30
CA GLU A 37 -18.37 8.51 -8.78
C GLU A 37 -19.62 8.00 -9.49
N LYS A 38 -20.81 8.17 -8.87
CA LYS A 38 -22.09 7.78 -9.49
C LYS A 38 -22.38 8.54 -10.78
N LYS A 39 -21.93 9.79 -10.91
CA LYS A 39 -22.13 10.58 -12.14
C LYS A 39 -21.19 10.17 -13.25
N LEU A 40 -19.92 9.93 -12.95
CA LEU A 40 -18.95 9.40 -13.91
C LEU A 40 -19.35 8.02 -14.41
N ASN A 41 -19.73 7.12 -13.49
CA ASN A 41 -20.19 5.75 -13.82
C ASN A 41 -21.56 5.68 -14.53
N ARG A 42 -22.21 6.82 -14.79
CA ARG A 42 -23.40 6.90 -15.67
C ARG A 42 -23.07 7.20 -17.13
N MET A 43 -21.83 7.53 -17.41
CA MET A 43 -21.35 7.69 -18.78
C MET A 43 -21.06 6.29 -19.35
N ASP A 44 -21.59 6.00 -20.52
CA ASP A 44 -21.42 4.69 -21.15
C ASP A 44 -19.92 4.43 -21.40
N GLY A 45 -19.42 3.26 -20.97
CA GLY A 45 -18.02 2.88 -21.13
C GLY A 45 -17.04 3.51 -20.13
N VAL A 46 -17.53 4.18 -19.08
CA VAL A 46 -16.71 4.77 -18.00
C VAL A 46 -16.87 3.97 -16.71
N GLU A 47 -15.73 3.60 -16.12
CA GLU A 47 -15.62 3.05 -14.77
C GLU A 47 -14.73 3.95 -13.93
N ALA A 48 -15.33 4.57 -12.91
CA ALA A 48 -14.64 5.55 -12.07
C ALA A 48 -14.72 5.16 -10.60
N THR A 49 -13.62 5.37 -9.89
CA THR A 49 -13.55 5.30 -8.42
C THR A 49 -13.05 6.64 -7.90
N VAL A 50 -13.81 7.25 -6.98
CA VAL A 50 -13.47 8.56 -6.40
C VAL A 50 -13.11 8.39 -4.93
N ASN A 51 -11.91 8.78 -4.55
CA ASN A 51 -11.45 8.70 -3.17
C ASN A 51 -11.44 10.09 -2.52
N TYR A 52 -12.22 10.23 -1.46
CA TYR A 52 -12.29 11.47 -0.68
C TYR A 52 -10.99 11.79 0.06
N ALA A 53 -10.22 10.76 0.49
CA ALA A 53 -9.02 10.99 1.31
C ALA A 53 -7.83 11.50 0.50
N THR A 54 -7.68 10.98 -0.73
CA THR A 54 -6.61 11.41 -1.66
C THR A 54 -7.05 12.58 -2.54
N GLU A 55 -8.35 12.90 -2.55
CA GLU A 55 -8.97 13.91 -3.42
C GLU A 55 -8.77 13.63 -4.91
N LYS A 56 -8.69 12.33 -5.28
CA LYS A 56 -8.45 11.85 -6.64
C LYS A 56 -9.60 10.99 -7.14
N ALA A 57 -9.80 11.01 -8.45
CA ALA A 57 -10.65 10.08 -9.17
C ALA A 57 -9.80 9.29 -10.16
N LYS A 58 -9.82 7.97 -10.05
CA LYS A 58 -9.26 7.05 -11.04
C LYS A 58 -10.40 6.67 -11.99
N VAL A 59 -10.22 6.93 -13.28
CA VAL A 59 -11.25 6.74 -14.30
C VAL A 59 -10.68 5.88 -15.43
N SER A 60 -11.28 4.71 -15.63
CA SER A 60 -11.05 3.87 -16.79
C SER A 60 -12.18 4.11 -17.78
N TYR A 61 -11.88 4.37 -19.04
CA TYR A 61 -12.90 4.62 -20.06
C TYR A 61 -12.56 3.92 -21.37
N ARG A 62 -13.62 3.46 -22.05
CA ARG A 62 -13.54 2.79 -23.35
C ARG A 62 -14.35 3.58 -24.36
N GLY A 63 -13.74 3.90 -25.47
CA GLY A 63 -14.42 4.54 -26.60
C GLY A 63 -13.63 5.69 -27.18
N GLU A 64 -13.71 5.87 -28.48
CA GLU A 64 -13.11 6.99 -29.20
C GLU A 64 -13.85 8.32 -28.96
N ASP A 65 -15.06 8.26 -28.37
CA ASP A 65 -15.97 9.39 -28.20
C ASP A 65 -15.87 10.08 -26.81
N ILE A 66 -15.08 9.55 -25.87
CA ILE A 66 -14.95 10.12 -24.53
C ILE A 66 -13.56 10.73 -24.36
N SER A 67 -13.51 12.04 -24.18
CA SER A 67 -12.27 12.76 -23.88
C SER A 67 -12.12 13.02 -22.38
N VAL A 68 -10.88 13.27 -21.92
CA VAL A 68 -10.60 13.67 -20.52
C VAL A 68 -11.37 14.96 -20.18
N GLN A 69 -11.58 15.84 -21.13
CA GLN A 69 -12.35 17.07 -20.95
C GLN A 69 -13.83 16.79 -20.66
N ASP A 70 -14.43 15.74 -21.23
CA ASP A 70 -15.80 15.34 -20.94
C ASP A 70 -15.95 14.81 -19.51
N LEU A 71 -14.92 14.08 -19.03
CA LEU A 71 -14.85 13.60 -17.65
C LEU A 71 -14.77 14.80 -16.68
N ILE A 72 -13.87 15.75 -16.93
CA ILE A 72 -13.73 16.99 -16.16
C ILE A 72 -15.05 17.78 -16.17
N ALA A 73 -15.64 18.02 -17.32
CA ALA A 73 -16.91 18.74 -17.45
C ALA A 73 -18.05 18.02 -16.70
N THR A 74 -18.04 16.69 -16.64
CA THR A 74 -19.04 15.90 -15.88
C THR A 74 -18.87 16.13 -14.38
N VAL A 75 -17.63 16.17 -13.87
CA VAL A 75 -17.37 16.52 -12.47
C VAL A 75 -17.80 17.95 -12.16
N GLU A 76 -17.47 18.92 -13.02
CA GLU A 76 -17.81 20.33 -12.84
C GLU A 76 -19.32 20.58 -12.83
N LYS A 77 -20.07 19.87 -13.67
CA LYS A 77 -21.57 19.89 -13.65
C LYS A 77 -22.15 19.42 -12.33
N THR A 78 -21.40 18.71 -11.50
CA THR A 78 -21.86 18.32 -10.15
C THR A 78 -21.49 19.34 -9.06
N GLY A 79 -20.82 20.43 -9.43
CA GLY A 79 -20.44 21.54 -8.53
C GLY A 79 -19.07 21.40 -7.87
N TYR A 80 -18.21 20.51 -8.38
CA TYR A 80 -16.83 20.32 -7.95
C TYR A 80 -15.86 20.73 -9.05
N THR A 81 -14.58 20.87 -8.73
CA THR A 81 -13.55 21.14 -9.73
C THR A 81 -12.76 19.87 -10.01
N ALA A 82 -12.32 19.70 -11.26
CA ALA A 82 -11.44 18.59 -11.64
C ALA A 82 -10.35 19.11 -12.59
N HIS A 83 -9.15 18.56 -12.47
CA HIS A 83 -8.05 18.81 -13.40
C HIS A 83 -7.13 17.57 -13.41
N GLU A 84 -6.37 17.41 -14.47
CA GLU A 84 -5.31 16.41 -14.51
C GLU A 84 -4.21 16.82 -13.52
N PRO A 85 -3.65 15.86 -12.74
CA PRO A 85 -2.51 16.15 -11.89
C PRO A 85 -1.35 16.71 -12.71
N ALA A 86 -0.68 17.73 -12.18
CA ALA A 86 0.51 18.25 -12.82
C ALA A 86 1.58 17.14 -12.90
N PRO A 87 2.33 17.05 -14.01
CA PRO A 87 3.45 16.12 -14.09
C PRO A 87 4.46 16.41 -12.98
N PRO A 88 5.22 15.39 -12.51
CA PRO A 88 6.18 15.57 -11.44
C PRO A 88 7.17 16.70 -11.80
N ALA A 89 7.48 17.54 -10.82
CA ALA A 89 8.33 18.71 -10.98
C ALA A 89 9.70 18.32 -11.57
N ARG A 90 10.09 18.98 -12.66
CA ARG A 90 11.34 18.70 -13.38
C ARG A 90 12.56 19.38 -12.73
N THR A 91 12.34 20.40 -11.90
CA THR A 91 13.43 21.14 -11.23
C THR A 91 13.20 21.26 -9.72
N ALA A 92 14.28 21.47 -8.97
CA ALA A 92 14.20 21.70 -7.52
C ALA A 92 13.39 22.95 -7.15
N GLU A 93 13.38 23.96 -8.01
CA GLU A 93 12.62 25.19 -7.83
C GLU A 93 11.11 24.96 -8.06
N GLU A 94 10.72 24.17 -9.06
CA GLU A 94 9.33 23.75 -9.29
C GLU A 94 8.82 22.88 -8.15
N GLY A 95 9.64 21.97 -7.63
CA GLY A 95 9.33 21.14 -6.45
C GLY A 95 9.15 21.97 -5.18
N ALA A 96 9.94 23.02 -4.99
CA ALA A 96 9.81 23.96 -3.87
C ALA A 96 8.53 24.81 -4.01
N ALA A 97 8.19 25.25 -5.22
CA ALA A 97 6.97 26.00 -5.51
C ALA A 97 5.70 25.12 -5.30
N ALA A 98 5.72 23.87 -5.73
CA ALA A 98 4.64 22.90 -5.50
C ALA A 98 4.47 22.62 -4.00
N GLY A 99 5.55 22.41 -3.26
CA GLY A 99 5.54 22.23 -1.81
C GLY A 99 5.05 23.47 -1.03
N ALA A 100 5.33 24.66 -1.51
CA ALA A 100 4.81 25.92 -0.96
C ALA A 100 3.30 26.05 -1.21
N GLY A 101 2.80 25.64 -2.38
CA GLY A 101 1.37 25.58 -2.70
C GLY A 101 0.60 24.63 -1.77
N GLU A 102 1.11 23.43 -1.56
CA GLU A 102 0.54 22.46 -0.62
C GLU A 102 0.52 22.96 0.85
N ALA A 103 1.54 23.71 1.27
CA ALA A 103 1.59 24.30 2.60
C ALA A 103 0.51 25.39 2.79
N ASP A 104 0.13 26.07 1.72
CA ASP A 104 -0.83 27.18 1.76
C ASP A 104 -2.30 26.70 1.85
N GLU A 105 -2.63 25.47 1.44
CA GLU A 105 -4.01 24.93 1.48
C GLU A 105 -4.60 24.81 2.90
N LEU A 106 -3.80 24.53 3.92
CA LEU A 106 -4.27 24.47 5.32
C LEU A 106 -4.41 25.85 5.95
N ARG A 107 -3.79 26.87 5.38
CA ARG A 107 -3.77 28.23 5.94
C ARG A 107 -5.16 28.84 6.10
N PRO A 108 -6.06 28.77 5.09
CA PRO A 108 -7.42 29.30 5.24
C PRO A 108 -8.23 28.58 6.33
N LEU A 109 -8.08 27.23 6.41
CA LEU A 109 -8.78 26.43 7.42
C LEU A 109 -8.26 26.73 8.82
N ARG A 110 -6.93 26.88 8.99
CA ARG A 110 -6.29 27.27 10.25
C ARG A 110 -6.71 28.67 10.68
N GLN A 111 -6.77 29.63 9.78
CA GLN A 111 -7.21 31.00 10.08
C GLN A 111 -8.66 30.99 10.57
N ARG A 112 -9.57 30.30 9.87
CA ARG A 112 -10.99 30.17 10.29
C ARG A 112 -11.12 29.51 11.64
N LEU A 113 -10.36 28.43 11.90
CA LEU A 113 -10.33 27.76 13.18
C LEU A 113 -9.87 28.68 14.32
N LEU A 114 -8.74 29.39 14.11
CA LEU A 114 -8.22 30.30 15.13
C LEU A 114 -9.20 31.44 15.42
N THR A 115 -9.83 32.01 14.37
CA THR A 115 -10.88 33.02 14.54
C THR A 115 -12.08 32.45 15.30
N ALA A 116 -12.55 31.24 14.93
CA ALA A 116 -13.68 30.62 15.61
C ALA A 116 -13.37 30.34 17.08
N VAL A 117 -12.21 29.80 17.39
CA VAL A 117 -11.81 29.50 18.78
C VAL A 117 -11.64 30.78 19.61
N ALA A 118 -10.96 31.79 19.06
CA ALA A 118 -10.72 33.04 19.75
C ALA A 118 -12.03 33.79 20.12
N LEU A 119 -13.05 33.69 19.26
CA LEU A 119 -14.35 34.34 19.47
C LEU A 119 -15.35 33.44 20.23
N ALA A 120 -15.33 32.11 20.02
CA ALA A 120 -16.24 31.20 20.69
C ALA A 120 -15.89 30.98 22.17
N VAL A 121 -14.61 30.96 22.54
CA VAL A 121 -14.20 30.72 23.93
C VAL A 121 -14.76 31.76 24.89
N PRO A 122 -14.69 33.09 24.64
CA PRO A 122 -15.35 34.09 25.49
C PRO A 122 -16.88 33.91 25.54
N VAL A 123 -17.52 33.60 24.42
CA VAL A 123 -18.98 33.37 24.39
C VAL A 123 -19.38 32.19 25.26
N ILE A 124 -18.66 31.06 25.14
CA ILE A 124 -18.89 29.87 25.97
C ILE A 124 -18.63 30.19 27.46
N ALA A 125 -17.54 30.88 27.76
CA ALA A 125 -17.21 31.25 29.10
C ALA A 125 -18.30 32.14 29.78
N MET A 126 -18.79 33.15 29.06
CA MET A 126 -19.91 34.00 29.54
C MET A 126 -21.22 33.20 29.72
N SER A 127 -21.51 32.25 28.82
CA SER A 127 -22.69 31.40 28.94
C SER A 127 -22.61 30.39 30.09
N MET A 128 -21.40 29.85 30.37
CA MET A 128 -21.22 28.80 31.39
C MET A 128 -20.94 29.33 32.80
N ILE A 129 -20.36 30.53 32.93
CA ILE A 129 -19.92 31.09 34.21
C ILE A 129 -20.77 32.30 34.54
N PRO A 130 -21.74 32.19 35.50
CA PRO A 130 -22.63 33.31 35.85
C PRO A 130 -21.89 34.57 36.29
N ALA A 131 -20.72 34.41 36.93
CA ALA A 131 -19.90 35.55 37.36
C ALA A 131 -19.33 36.42 36.22
N LEU A 132 -19.32 35.89 35.00
CA LEU A 132 -18.91 36.61 33.77
C LEU A 132 -20.11 37.26 33.05
N GLN A 133 -21.33 37.09 33.54
CA GLN A 133 -22.53 37.64 32.94
C GLN A 133 -22.79 39.05 33.51
N PHE A 134 -22.16 40.03 32.89
CA PHE A 134 -22.36 41.46 33.19
C PHE A 134 -23.53 42.04 32.40
N ASP A 135 -23.93 43.26 32.71
CA ASP A 135 -24.98 43.94 31.95
C ASP A 135 -24.64 44.00 30.43
N TYR A 136 -25.58 43.55 29.62
CA TYR A 136 -25.43 43.43 28.14
C TYR A 136 -24.47 42.36 27.64
N TRP A 137 -24.04 41.36 28.43
CA TRP A 137 -23.18 40.28 28.00
C TRP A 137 -23.74 39.49 26.79
N GLN A 138 -25.06 39.42 26.67
CA GLN A 138 -25.75 38.75 25.56
C GLN A 138 -25.46 39.45 24.21
N TRP A 139 -25.40 40.79 24.20
CA TRP A 139 -25.11 41.59 23.00
C TRP A 139 -23.63 41.48 22.60
N LEU A 140 -22.74 41.40 23.56
CA LEU A 140 -21.33 41.08 23.30
C LEU A 140 -21.22 39.66 22.73
N SER A 141 -21.93 38.68 23.29
CA SER A 141 -21.97 37.31 22.78
C SER A 141 -22.48 37.25 21.33
N LEU A 142 -23.49 38.04 20.98
CA LEU A 142 -23.96 38.16 19.59
C LEU A 142 -22.87 38.73 18.67
N THR A 143 -22.20 39.78 19.10
CA THR A 143 -21.13 40.47 18.34
C THR A 143 -19.96 39.52 18.04
N LEU A 144 -19.59 38.65 19.02
CA LEU A 144 -18.53 37.67 18.88
C LEU A 144 -18.98 36.44 18.05
N THR A 145 -20.25 36.01 18.16
CA THR A 145 -20.75 34.84 17.46
C THR A 145 -21.03 35.11 15.98
N ALA A 146 -21.43 36.33 15.62
CA ALA A 146 -21.77 36.67 14.24
C ALA A 146 -20.61 36.38 13.25
N PRO A 147 -19.36 36.79 13.47
CA PRO A 147 -18.23 36.40 12.62
C PRO A 147 -17.97 34.88 12.59
N VAL A 148 -18.23 34.17 13.67
CA VAL A 148 -18.05 32.71 13.72
C VAL A 148 -19.04 32.03 12.77
N VAL A 149 -20.30 32.40 12.84
CA VAL A 149 -21.36 31.78 12.02
C VAL A 149 -21.29 32.23 10.57
N THR A 150 -20.89 33.49 10.28
CA THR A 150 -20.84 33.99 8.91
C THR A 150 -19.51 33.70 8.21
N TYR A 151 -18.38 34.16 8.79
CA TYR A 151 -17.06 34.01 8.18
C TYR A 151 -16.43 32.62 8.42
N ALA A 152 -16.39 32.18 9.67
CA ALA A 152 -15.71 30.90 9.98
C ALA A 152 -16.51 29.71 9.44
N ALA A 153 -17.83 29.71 9.55
CA ALA A 153 -18.71 28.66 9.05
C ALA A 153 -18.97 28.74 7.53
N TRP A 154 -18.48 29.76 6.82
CA TRP A 154 -18.74 29.94 5.40
C TRP A 154 -18.53 28.71 4.50
N PRO A 155 -17.47 27.90 4.67
CA PRO A 155 -17.29 26.70 3.88
C PRO A 155 -18.48 25.73 3.98
N PHE A 156 -19.08 25.59 5.17
CA PHE A 156 -20.23 24.72 5.42
C PHE A 156 -21.49 25.27 4.72
N HIS A 157 -21.72 26.57 4.81
CA HIS A 157 -22.85 27.22 4.14
C HIS A 157 -22.75 27.13 2.62
N LYS A 158 -21.56 27.39 2.06
CA LYS A 158 -21.28 27.27 0.63
C LYS A 158 -21.53 25.83 0.15
N ALA A 159 -21.00 24.84 0.84
CA ALA A 159 -21.16 23.43 0.49
C ALA A 159 -22.62 23.00 0.61
N ALA A 160 -23.31 23.38 1.69
CA ALA A 160 -24.74 23.11 1.89
C ALA A 160 -25.60 23.67 0.75
N PHE A 161 -25.37 24.93 0.39
CA PHE A 161 -26.11 25.59 -0.70
C PHE A 161 -25.85 24.92 -2.05
N THR A 162 -24.58 24.66 -2.38
CA THR A 162 -24.20 23.98 -3.62
C THR A 162 -24.87 22.60 -3.72
N ASN A 163 -24.84 21.80 -2.66
CA ASN A 163 -25.44 20.49 -2.65
C ASN A 163 -26.98 20.57 -2.72
N ALA A 164 -27.61 21.51 -2.03
CA ALA A 164 -29.05 21.71 -2.05
C ALA A 164 -29.57 22.07 -3.46
N ARG A 165 -28.86 22.92 -4.20
CA ARG A 165 -29.21 23.24 -5.62
C ARG A 165 -29.22 22.01 -6.53
N HIS A 166 -28.52 20.95 -6.13
CA HIS A 166 -28.48 19.69 -6.86
C HIS A 166 -29.33 18.58 -6.21
N GLY A 167 -30.24 18.93 -5.28
CA GLY A 167 -31.16 18.00 -4.63
C GLY A 167 -30.44 17.00 -3.70
N ALA A 168 -29.27 17.36 -3.16
CA ALA A 168 -28.54 16.51 -2.23
C ALA A 168 -28.39 17.19 -0.86
N ALA A 169 -28.55 16.41 0.20
CA ALA A 169 -28.25 16.80 1.57
C ALA A 169 -26.98 16.07 2.04
N THR A 170 -26.06 16.84 2.61
CA THR A 170 -24.76 16.34 3.11
C THR A 170 -24.58 16.70 4.58
N MET A 171 -23.48 16.26 5.21
CA MET A 171 -23.14 16.69 6.57
C MET A 171 -23.08 18.22 6.69
N ASP A 172 -22.56 18.93 5.67
CA ASP A 172 -22.49 20.39 5.69
C ASP A 172 -23.88 21.02 5.72
N THR A 173 -24.88 20.35 5.14
CA THR A 173 -26.28 20.78 5.24
C THR A 173 -26.78 20.73 6.68
N LEU A 174 -26.49 19.64 7.42
CA LEU A 174 -26.89 19.51 8.83
C LEU A 174 -26.22 20.58 9.71
N ILE A 175 -24.92 20.81 9.51
CA ILE A 175 -24.17 21.83 10.25
C ILE A 175 -24.69 23.22 9.92
N SER A 176 -24.83 23.53 8.64
CA SER A 176 -25.31 24.84 8.16
C SER A 176 -26.71 25.15 8.68
N VAL A 177 -27.66 24.21 8.59
CA VAL A 177 -29.02 24.37 9.09
C VAL A 177 -29.02 24.51 10.61
N GLY A 178 -28.32 23.63 11.34
CA GLY A 178 -28.27 23.65 12.80
C GLY A 178 -27.70 24.95 13.38
N THR A 179 -26.52 25.38 12.89
CA THR A 179 -25.86 26.60 13.38
C THR A 179 -26.62 27.88 13.00
N THR A 180 -27.16 27.94 11.77
CA THR A 180 -27.97 29.06 11.30
C THR A 180 -29.26 29.15 12.09
N ALA A 181 -29.94 28.03 12.34
CA ALA A 181 -31.17 28.00 13.13
C ALA A 181 -30.93 28.46 14.56
N ALA A 182 -29.87 27.99 15.24
CA ALA A 182 -29.51 28.42 16.57
C ALA A 182 -29.16 29.93 16.63
N PHE A 183 -28.49 30.44 15.61
CA PHE A 183 -28.16 31.88 15.50
C PHE A 183 -29.41 32.74 15.25
N LEU A 184 -30.31 32.35 14.33
CA LEU A 184 -31.52 33.07 14.03
C LEU A 184 -32.52 33.06 15.22
N TRP A 185 -32.60 31.95 15.94
CA TRP A 185 -33.36 31.89 17.18
C TRP A 185 -32.84 32.88 18.22
N SER A 186 -31.52 32.92 18.41
CA SER A 186 -30.91 33.84 19.36
C SER A 186 -31.11 35.30 18.99
N LEU A 187 -31.08 35.63 17.68
CA LEU A 187 -31.45 36.94 17.18
C LEU A 187 -32.92 37.28 17.55
N TRP A 188 -33.86 36.35 17.29
CA TRP A 188 -35.25 36.56 17.63
C TRP A 188 -35.45 36.77 19.14
N ALA A 189 -34.80 35.95 19.99
CA ALA A 189 -34.88 36.05 21.43
C ALA A 189 -34.30 37.37 21.98
N LEU A 190 -33.25 37.90 21.37
CA LEU A 190 -32.61 39.16 21.77
C LEU A 190 -33.42 40.38 21.35
N PHE A 191 -34.00 40.40 20.13
CA PHE A 191 -34.70 41.56 19.61
C PHE A 191 -36.20 41.62 19.90
N PHE A 192 -36.82 40.43 19.98
CA PHE A 192 -38.28 40.31 20.14
C PHE A 192 -38.70 39.54 21.40
N GLY A 193 -37.76 38.82 22.01
CA GLY A 193 -37.96 38.11 23.28
C GLY A 193 -37.49 38.91 24.49
N THR A 194 -37.31 38.22 25.60
CA THR A 194 -36.84 38.79 26.88
C THR A 194 -35.30 38.63 27.10
N ALA A 195 -34.63 37.94 26.21
CA ALA A 195 -33.18 37.64 26.32
C ALA A 195 -32.31 38.88 26.25
N GLY A 196 -32.73 39.95 25.58
CA GLY A 196 -32.00 41.22 25.45
C GLY A 196 -32.12 42.18 26.64
N MET A 197 -32.84 41.84 27.70
CA MET A 197 -33.06 42.71 28.86
C MET A 197 -31.81 42.86 29.69
N VAL A 198 -31.62 44.05 30.26
CA VAL A 198 -30.49 44.39 31.14
C VAL A 198 -30.53 43.55 32.41
N GLY A 199 -29.39 43.06 32.88
CA GLY A 199 -29.27 42.27 34.10
C GLY A 199 -29.79 40.83 34.04
N MET A 200 -30.17 40.36 32.88
CA MET A 200 -30.57 38.96 32.68
C MET A 200 -29.41 38.01 32.83
N THR A 201 -29.51 37.03 33.72
CA THR A 201 -28.55 35.94 33.90
C THR A 201 -29.12 34.64 33.33
N HIS A 202 -28.33 33.86 32.65
CA HIS A 202 -28.72 32.58 32.08
C HIS A 202 -27.86 31.47 32.75
N PRO A 203 -28.45 30.54 33.51
CA PRO A 203 -27.73 29.41 34.03
C PRO A 203 -27.42 28.42 32.92
N PHE A 204 -26.23 27.84 32.91
CA PHE A 204 -25.89 26.75 32.00
C PHE A 204 -26.59 25.46 32.42
N GLU A 205 -27.50 24.97 31.60
CA GLU A 205 -28.19 23.71 31.82
C GLU A 205 -27.66 22.62 30.90
N LEU A 206 -27.28 21.47 31.46
CA LEU A 206 -26.84 20.29 30.68
C LEU A 206 -28.01 19.60 29.96
N THR A 207 -29.22 19.74 30.52
CA THR A 207 -30.46 19.18 29.97
C THR A 207 -31.35 20.28 29.44
N ILE A 208 -32.20 19.93 28.49
CA ILE A 208 -33.15 20.89 27.88
C ILE A 208 -34.31 21.13 28.83
N GLY A 209 -34.40 22.34 29.40
CA GLY A 209 -35.52 22.75 30.26
C GLY A 209 -36.78 23.05 29.45
N ARG A 210 -37.97 22.85 30.04
CA ARG A 210 -39.27 23.27 29.51
C ARG A 210 -39.49 24.75 29.83
N SER A 211 -39.22 25.64 28.86
CA SER A 211 -39.48 27.08 29.00
C SER A 211 -40.18 27.60 27.74
N ASP A 212 -40.78 28.79 27.83
CA ASP A 212 -41.41 29.48 26.71
C ASP A 212 -40.39 29.95 25.66
N GLY A 213 -39.10 29.95 26.01
CA GLY A 213 -37.97 30.22 25.14
C GLY A 213 -37.67 31.67 24.85
N ALA A 214 -38.52 32.59 25.26
CA ALA A 214 -38.35 34.01 24.98
C ALA A 214 -37.06 34.58 25.63
N GLY A 215 -36.55 33.95 26.68
CA GLY A 215 -35.35 34.30 27.40
C GLY A 215 -34.08 33.49 27.00
N ASN A 216 -34.19 32.45 26.15
CA ASN A 216 -33.10 31.54 25.88
C ASN A 216 -32.34 31.92 24.59
N ILE A 217 -31.01 32.06 24.70
CA ILE A 217 -30.11 32.26 23.60
C ILE A 217 -29.24 31.00 23.41
N TYR A 218 -28.80 30.72 22.19
CA TYR A 218 -27.98 29.56 21.79
C TYR A 218 -26.73 30.01 21.04
N LEU A 219 -26.21 31.19 21.35
CA LEU A 219 -25.04 31.76 20.70
C LEU A 219 -23.79 30.93 20.98
N GLU A 220 -23.66 30.41 22.21
CA GLU A 220 -22.58 29.50 22.61
C GLU A 220 -22.64 28.17 21.85
N ALA A 221 -23.84 27.66 21.59
CA ALA A 221 -24.03 26.43 20.81
C ALA A 221 -23.64 26.66 19.35
N ALA A 222 -24.10 27.75 18.71
CA ALA A 222 -23.76 28.09 17.34
C ALA A 222 -22.24 28.31 17.15
N ALA A 223 -21.59 29.06 18.07
CA ALA A 223 -20.17 29.32 18.03
C ALA A 223 -19.34 28.07 18.37
N GLY A 224 -19.70 27.34 19.42
CA GLY A 224 -19.01 26.16 19.90
C GLY A 224 -19.05 25.01 18.91
N VAL A 225 -20.22 24.72 18.35
CA VAL A 225 -20.36 23.68 17.30
C VAL A 225 -19.53 24.03 16.07
N THR A 226 -19.54 25.28 15.62
CA THR A 226 -18.72 25.72 14.50
C THR A 226 -17.22 25.54 14.81
N ALA A 227 -16.77 25.95 16.00
CA ALA A 227 -15.37 25.82 16.41
C ALA A 227 -14.94 24.34 16.52
N PHE A 228 -15.78 23.46 17.12
CA PHE A 228 -15.50 22.02 17.25
C PHE A 228 -15.41 21.33 15.89
N ILE A 229 -16.31 21.65 14.97
CA ILE A 229 -16.29 21.04 13.64
C ILE A 229 -15.10 21.51 12.80
N LEU A 230 -14.75 22.81 12.88
CA LEU A 230 -13.54 23.34 12.26
C LEU A 230 -12.28 22.69 12.84
N ALA A 231 -12.23 22.49 14.15
CA ALA A 231 -11.11 21.76 14.79
C ALA A 231 -11.02 20.32 14.27
N GLY A 232 -12.13 19.61 14.21
CA GLY A 232 -12.20 18.27 13.65
C GLY A 232 -11.67 18.23 12.21
N ARG A 233 -12.12 19.13 11.35
CA ARG A 233 -11.66 19.25 9.96
C ARG A 233 -10.19 19.63 9.83
N TYR A 234 -9.69 20.51 10.68
CA TYR A 234 -8.28 20.86 10.70
C TYR A 234 -7.39 19.69 11.10
N PHE A 235 -7.76 18.95 12.15
CA PHE A 235 -7.02 17.74 12.56
C PHE A 235 -7.10 16.65 11.50
N GLU A 236 -8.25 16.50 10.82
CA GLU A 236 -8.43 15.61 9.69
C GLU A 236 -7.47 15.94 8.55
N ALA A 237 -7.50 17.17 8.04
CA ALA A 237 -6.65 17.60 6.94
C ALA A 237 -5.16 17.49 7.28
N ARG A 238 -4.77 17.85 8.52
CA ARG A 238 -3.40 17.69 9.01
C ARG A 238 -2.97 16.23 9.08
N SER A 239 -3.87 15.32 9.42
CA SER A 239 -3.58 13.88 9.55
C SER A 239 -3.48 13.19 8.20
N LYS A 240 -4.33 13.58 7.23
CA LYS A 240 -4.23 13.15 5.84
C LYS A 240 -2.84 13.47 5.28
N ARG A 241 -2.34 14.69 5.49
CA ARG A 241 -0.98 15.08 5.07
C ARG A 241 0.12 14.24 5.71
N LYS A 242 0.03 14.00 7.03
CA LYS A 242 1.02 13.16 7.72
C LYS A 242 1.01 11.72 7.19
N ALA A 243 -0.14 11.18 6.82
CA ALA A 243 -0.25 9.84 6.26
C ALA A 243 0.35 9.77 4.84
N GLY A 244 0.13 10.78 3.99
CA GLY A 244 0.71 10.88 2.65
C GLY A 244 2.23 11.16 2.64
N ALA A 245 2.80 11.67 3.74
CA ALA A 245 4.24 11.96 3.82
C ALA A 245 5.13 10.72 3.66
N ALA A 246 4.63 9.52 3.97
CA ALA A 246 5.39 8.28 3.78
C ALA A 246 5.60 7.95 2.29
N LEU A 247 4.59 8.15 1.45
CA LEU A 247 4.69 7.99 0.00
C LEU A 247 5.61 9.04 -0.61
N LYS A 248 5.49 10.31 -0.19
CA LYS A 248 6.36 11.40 -0.64
C LYS A 248 7.82 11.12 -0.26
N ALA A 249 8.07 10.66 0.97
CA ALA A 249 9.41 10.27 1.42
C ALA A 249 10.00 9.13 0.57
N LEU A 250 9.18 8.17 0.11
CA LEU A 250 9.60 7.10 -0.77
C LEU A 250 10.06 7.64 -2.14
N LEU A 251 9.28 8.55 -2.73
CA LEU A 251 9.61 9.19 -4.01
C LEU A 251 10.84 10.11 -3.92
N GLU A 252 11.08 10.74 -2.76
CA GLU A 252 12.24 11.61 -2.52
C GLU A 252 13.54 10.83 -2.23
N LEU A 253 13.51 9.49 -2.17
CA LEU A 253 14.71 8.66 -1.97
C LEU A 253 15.67 8.72 -3.16
N GLY A 254 15.19 8.91 -4.38
CA GLY A 254 16.00 8.94 -5.60
C GLY A 254 17.10 10.01 -5.60
N ALA A 255 18.19 9.76 -6.35
CA ALA A 255 19.20 10.77 -6.63
C ALA A 255 18.62 11.88 -7.51
N LYS A 256 18.97 13.13 -7.26
CA LYS A 256 18.50 14.28 -8.06
C LYS A 256 19.40 14.56 -9.25
N GLU A 257 20.71 14.31 -9.09
CA GLU A 257 21.75 14.51 -10.09
C GLU A 257 22.57 13.21 -10.25
N VAL A 258 23.14 13.03 -11.40
CA VAL A 258 23.96 11.85 -11.75
C VAL A 258 25.14 12.27 -12.62
N THR A 259 26.28 11.63 -12.44
CA THR A 259 27.47 11.82 -13.27
C THR A 259 27.47 10.79 -14.41
N VAL A 260 27.17 11.23 -15.62
CA VAL A 260 27.13 10.40 -16.83
C VAL A 260 28.48 10.42 -17.53
N LEU A 261 28.89 9.29 -18.08
CA LEU A 261 30.10 9.15 -18.90
C LEU A 261 29.76 9.34 -20.37
N ARG A 262 30.03 10.51 -20.94
CA ARG A 262 29.86 10.83 -22.37
C ARG A 262 31.22 11.08 -23.01
N ASP A 263 31.53 10.32 -24.04
CA ASP A 263 32.80 10.41 -24.78
C ASP A 263 34.06 10.38 -23.87
N GLY A 264 33.98 9.55 -22.81
CA GLY A 264 35.07 9.42 -21.84
C GLY A 264 35.23 10.59 -20.85
N ARG A 265 34.26 11.50 -20.81
CA ARG A 265 34.22 12.65 -19.88
C ARG A 265 33.07 12.50 -18.89
N GLU A 266 33.33 12.87 -17.65
CA GLU A 266 32.32 12.94 -16.60
C GLU A 266 31.49 14.23 -16.75
N VAL A 267 30.18 14.12 -16.91
CA VAL A 267 29.24 15.24 -17.01
C VAL A 267 28.12 15.03 -16.00
N THR A 268 27.91 15.96 -15.08
CA THR A 268 26.80 15.91 -14.15
C THR A 268 25.53 16.45 -14.81
N VAL A 269 24.47 15.65 -14.79
CA VAL A 269 23.17 15.99 -15.36
C VAL A 269 22.06 15.67 -14.34
N PRO A 270 20.89 16.32 -14.43
CA PRO A 270 19.71 15.90 -13.70
C PRO A 270 19.36 14.44 -14.02
N THR A 271 18.90 13.68 -13.01
CA THR A 271 18.49 12.27 -13.23
C THR A 271 17.34 12.14 -14.24
N SER A 272 16.52 13.19 -14.40
CA SER A 272 15.47 13.27 -15.42
C SER A 272 15.96 13.25 -16.87
N ASP A 273 17.23 13.56 -17.10
CA ASP A 273 17.83 13.68 -18.44
C ASP A 273 18.59 12.39 -18.86
N LEU A 274 18.57 11.37 -17.98
CA LEU A 274 19.11 10.04 -18.28
C LEU A 274 18.28 9.35 -19.37
N GLN A 275 18.97 8.59 -20.22
CA GLN A 275 18.38 7.69 -21.20
C GLN A 275 18.79 6.25 -20.92
N VAL A 276 17.95 5.31 -21.36
CA VAL A 276 18.31 3.87 -21.30
C VAL A 276 19.55 3.64 -22.14
N GLY A 277 20.54 2.94 -21.56
CA GLY A 277 21.85 2.71 -22.16
C GLY A 277 22.91 3.76 -21.80
N ASP A 278 22.55 4.86 -21.13
CA ASP A 278 23.54 5.80 -20.58
C ASP A 278 24.38 5.12 -19.50
N ARG A 279 25.69 5.34 -19.53
CA ARG A 279 26.61 4.87 -18.48
C ARG A 279 26.87 5.98 -17.49
N PHE A 280 26.67 5.70 -16.22
CA PHE A 280 26.87 6.64 -15.15
C PHE A 280 27.76 6.10 -14.04
N LEU A 281 28.45 7.02 -13.41
CA LEU A 281 29.39 6.75 -12.33
C LEU A 281 28.69 6.87 -10.97
N VAL A 282 28.95 5.91 -10.08
CA VAL A 282 28.51 5.93 -8.70
C VAL A 282 29.71 5.76 -7.77
N ARG A 283 30.02 6.79 -7.00
CA ARG A 283 31.11 6.79 -6.04
C ARG A 283 30.65 6.24 -4.68
N PRO A 284 31.58 5.81 -3.82
CA PRO A 284 31.25 5.45 -2.44
C PRO A 284 30.50 6.58 -1.72
N GLY A 285 29.39 6.23 -1.06
CA GLY A 285 28.51 7.19 -0.39
C GLY A 285 27.48 7.88 -1.31
N GLU A 286 27.51 7.65 -2.62
CA GLU A 286 26.50 8.16 -3.55
C GLU A 286 25.35 7.17 -3.71
N LYS A 287 24.16 7.72 -4.00
CA LYS A 287 22.98 6.94 -4.37
C LYS A 287 23.05 6.54 -5.84
N ILE A 288 22.64 5.33 -6.14
CA ILE A 288 22.47 4.86 -7.51
C ILE A 288 21.30 5.65 -8.13
N ALA A 289 21.53 6.27 -9.28
CA ALA A 289 20.59 7.24 -9.85
C ALA A 289 19.32 6.59 -10.40
N THR A 290 19.45 5.43 -11.04
CA THR A 290 18.36 4.68 -11.68
C THR A 290 18.69 3.19 -11.68
N ASP A 291 17.70 2.36 -12.07
CA ASP A 291 17.94 0.91 -12.21
C ASP A 291 18.91 0.65 -13.37
N GLY A 292 19.85 -0.25 -13.16
CA GLY A 292 20.87 -0.54 -14.16
C GLY A 292 21.64 -1.82 -13.90
N THR A 293 22.59 -2.09 -14.78
CA THR A 293 23.53 -3.22 -14.66
C THR A 293 24.95 -2.67 -14.47
N VAL A 294 25.69 -3.24 -13.54
CA VAL A 294 27.10 -2.89 -13.33
C VAL A 294 27.93 -3.33 -14.53
N VAL A 295 28.61 -2.38 -15.19
CA VAL A 295 29.50 -2.67 -16.34
C VAL A 295 30.97 -2.58 -15.96
N GLU A 296 31.32 -1.89 -14.87
CA GLU A 296 32.70 -1.78 -14.37
C GLU A 296 32.72 -1.59 -12.85
N GLY A 297 33.59 -2.27 -12.17
CA GLY A 297 33.83 -2.16 -10.73
C GLY A 297 33.13 -3.23 -9.92
N ALA A 298 33.39 -3.22 -8.61
CA ALA A 298 32.72 -4.05 -7.61
C ALA A 298 32.55 -3.23 -6.33
N SER A 299 31.46 -3.46 -5.63
CA SER A 299 31.12 -2.73 -4.40
C SER A 299 30.10 -3.49 -3.57
N ALA A 300 29.85 -2.99 -2.35
CA ALA A 300 28.69 -3.36 -1.55
C ALA A 300 27.61 -2.27 -1.67
N VAL A 301 26.36 -2.65 -1.92
CA VAL A 301 25.22 -1.75 -2.07
C VAL A 301 24.26 -1.92 -0.90
N ASP A 302 24.02 -0.84 -0.17
CA ASP A 302 23.02 -0.80 0.90
C ASP A 302 21.63 -0.52 0.31
N ALA A 303 20.80 -1.55 0.31
CA ALA A 303 19.41 -1.49 -0.13
C ALA A 303 18.41 -1.33 1.02
N SER A 304 18.87 -1.07 2.26
CA SER A 304 18.04 -1.03 3.48
C SER A 304 16.86 -0.07 3.39
N MET A 305 17.01 1.01 2.64
CA MET A 305 15.94 1.99 2.41
C MET A 305 14.76 1.43 1.61
N LEU A 306 14.98 0.42 0.77
CA LEU A 306 13.97 -0.23 -0.06
C LEU A 306 13.54 -1.57 0.54
N THR A 307 14.49 -2.39 0.95
CA THR A 307 14.25 -3.74 1.46
C THR A 307 14.07 -3.79 2.97
N GLY A 308 14.61 -2.81 3.71
CA GLY A 308 14.68 -2.80 5.17
C GLY A 308 15.74 -3.76 5.75
N GLU A 309 16.56 -4.39 4.91
CA GLU A 309 17.68 -5.23 5.34
C GLU A 309 18.93 -4.38 5.56
N SER A 310 19.56 -4.50 6.72
CA SER A 310 20.69 -3.63 7.11
C SER A 310 22.03 -4.12 6.58
N VAL A 311 22.10 -5.29 5.95
CA VAL A 311 23.36 -5.85 5.43
C VAL A 311 23.51 -5.44 3.97
N PRO A 312 24.59 -4.72 3.60
CA PRO A 312 24.87 -4.39 2.20
C PRO A 312 25.09 -5.66 1.36
N VAL A 313 24.61 -5.65 0.13
CA VAL A 313 24.74 -6.74 -0.83
C VAL A 313 25.96 -6.46 -1.73
N GLU A 314 26.87 -7.43 -1.87
CA GLU A 314 27.98 -7.31 -2.79
C GLU A 314 27.50 -7.40 -4.24
N VAL A 315 28.01 -6.50 -5.08
CA VAL A 315 27.68 -6.42 -6.51
C VAL A 315 28.95 -6.27 -7.34
N GLY A 316 28.98 -6.95 -8.47
CA GLY A 316 30.08 -6.91 -9.45
C GLY A 316 29.58 -6.72 -10.88
N VAL A 317 30.47 -6.84 -11.86
CA VAL A 317 30.14 -6.69 -13.28
C VAL A 317 29.11 -7.74 -13.71
N GLY A 318 28.01 -7.28 -14.31
CA GLY A 318 26.87 -8.11 -14.74
C GLY A 318 25.73 -8.14 -13.73
N ASP A 319 25.92 -7.69 -12.50
CA ASP A 319 24.85 -7.66 -11.50
C ASP A 319 23.93 -6.46 -11.70
N SER A 320 22.63 -6.68 -11.40
CA SER A 320 21.63 -5.63 -11.45
C SER A 320 21.63 -4.81 -10.16
N VAL A 321 21.49 -3.49 -10.29
CA VAL A 321 21.39 -2.56 -9.17
C VAL A 321 20.12 -1.70 -9.30
N THR A 322 19.54 -1.37 -8.15
CA THR A 322 18.28 -0.62 -8.09
C THR A 322 18.53 0.85 -7.75
N GLY A 323 17.85 1.73 -8.42
CA GLY A 323 17.88 3.17 -8.13
C GLY A 323 17.51 3.49 -6.68
N ALA A 324 18.04 4.57 -6.13
CA ALA A 324 17.93 5.05 -4.75
C ALA A 324 18.66 4.23 -3.68
N THR A 325 19.27 3.09 -4.01
CA THR A 325 20.15 2.36 -3.09
C THR A 325 21.50 3.08 -2.93
N LEU A 326 22.19 2.86 -1.82
CA LEU A 326 23.41 3.57 -1.48
C LEU A 326 24.64 2.71 -1.79
N ASN A 327 25.57 3.22 -2.56
CA ASN A 327 26.85 2.57 -2.78
C ASN A 327 27.74 2.73 -1.54
N ALA A 328 28.04 1.63 -0.84
CA ALA A 328 28.78 1.66 0.42
C ALA A 328 30.31 1.49 0.26
N GLY A 329 30.79 0.94 -0.86
CA GLY A 329 32.17 0.50 -0.99
C GLY A 329 32.92 1.10 -2.18
N GLY A 330 33.06 0.35 -3.27
CA GLY A 330 33.87 0.66 -4.44
C GLY A 330 33.25 1.69 -5.41
N ARG A 331 34.04 2.07 -6.43
CA ARG A 331 33.55 2.84 -7.57
C ARG A 331 32.84 1.92 -8.54
N LEU A 332 31.61 2.25 -8.92
CA LEU A 332 30.83 1.50 -9.91
C LEU A 332 30.59 2.35 -11.15
N VAL A 333 30.62 1.72 -12.33
CA VAL A 333 30.00 2.24 -13.55
C VAL A 333 28.79 1.39 -13.84
N VAL A 334 27.63 2.02 -13.96
CA VAL A 334 26.35 1.37 -14.15
C VAL A 334 25.76 1.83 -15.50
N GLU A 335 25.24 0.89 -16.28
CA GLU A 335 24.50 1.17 -17.50
C GLU A 335 23.01 1.18 -17.17
N ALA A 336 22.30 2.27 -17.47
CA ALA A 336 20.90 2.46 -17.17
C ALA A 336 20.02 1.48 -17.97
N THR A 337 19.23 0.66 -17.29
CA THR A 337 18.30 -0.29 -17.92
C THR A 337 16.86 0.20 -17.87
N ARG A 338 16.49 0.98 -16.84
CA ARG A 338 15.17 1.59 -16.68
C ARG A 338 15.30 3.01 -16.16
N ILE A 339 14.39 3.90 -16.60
CA ILE A 339 14.39 5.31 -16.23
C ILE A 339 12.98 5.80 -15.87
N GLY A 340 12.90 6.90 -15.12
CA GLY A 340 11.65 7.59 -14.84
C GLY A 340 10.57 6.71 -14.19
N ALA A 341 9.40 6.60 -14.83
CA ALA A 341 8.25 5.84 -14.32
C ALA A 341 8.46 4.31 -14.33
N ASP A 342 9.41 3.82 -15.13
CA ASP A 342 9.67 2.38 -15.29
C ASP A 342 10.64 1.84 -14.24
N THR A 343 11.26 2.70 -13.43
CA THR A 343 12.15 2.29 -12.33
C THR A 343 11.39 1.50 -11.28
N GLN A 344 12.07 0.59 -10.61
CA GLN A 344 11.50 -0.21 -9.52
C GLN A 344 10.93 0.69 -8.41
N LEU A 345 11.65 1.76 -8.04
CA LEU A 345 11.18 2.73 -7.06
C LEU A 345 9.86 3.41 -7.49
N ALA A 346 9.76 3.85 -8.75
CA ALA A 346 8.56 4.51 -9.27
C ALA A 346 7.36 3.54 -9.32
N ARG A 347 7.58 2.28 -9.73
CA ARG A 347 6.55 1.23 -9.70
C ARG A 347 6.07 0.94 -8.29
N MET A 348 6.99 0.83 -7.31
CA MET A 348 6.64 0.66 -5.90
C MET A 348 5.79 1.82 -5.39
N ALA A 349 6.17 3.05 -5.70
CA ALA A 349 5.40 4.24 -5.31
C ALA A 349 4.01 4.25 -5.94
N LYS A 350 3.88 3.88 -7.22
CA LYS A 350 2.60 3.75 -7.91
C LYS A 350 1.70 2.67 -7.30
N LEU A 351 2.25 1.51 -6.93
CA LEU A 351 1.48 0.46 -6.25
C LEU A 351 0.91 0.95 -4.91
N VAL A 352 1.71 1.70 -4.14
CA VAL A 352 1.25 2.30 -2.87
C VAL A 352 0.17 3.36 -3.11
N GLU A 353 0.30 4.17 -4.15
CA GLU A 353 -0.69 5.18 -4.54
C GLU A 353 -2.00 4.55 -5.01
N ASP A 354 -1.94 3.56 -5.89
CA ASP A 354 -3.10 2.81 -6.38
C ASP A 354 -3.84 2.11 -5.22
N ALA A 355 -3.10 1.54 -4.27
CA ALA A 355 -3.68 0.95 -3.06
C ALA A 355 -4.46 1.97 -2.22
N GLN A 356 -3.97 3.20 -2.14
CA GLN A 356 -4.63 4.28 -1.39
C GLN A 356 -5.88 4.80 -2.11
N ASN A 357 -5.90 4.74 -3.44
CA ASN A 357 -7.03 5.22 -4.25
C ASN A 357 -8.19 4.22 -4.33
N GLY A 358 -7.96 2.93 -4.08
CA GLY A 358 -8.99 1.90 -4.06
C GLY A 358 -10.01 2.05 -2.92
N LYS A 359 -11.19 1.44 -3.06
CA LYS A 359 -12.24 1.41 -2.03
C LYS A 359 -12.58 -0.01 -1.62
N ALA A 360 -12.37 -0.34 -0.34
CA ALA A 360 -12.82 -1.60 0.25
C ALA A 360 -14.36 -1.74 0.20
N ALA A 361 -14.87 -2.97 0.22
CA ALA A 361 -16.30 -3.24 0.29
C ALA A 361 -16.93 -2.62 1.53
N ALA A 362 -16.24 -2.61 2.67
CA ALA A 362 -16.67 -1.93 3.89
C ALA A 362 -16.86 -0.42 3.69
N GLN A 363 -16.01 0.23 2.91
CA GLN A 363 -16.13 1.65 2.59
C GLN A 363 -17.30 1.92 1.66
N ARG A 364 -17.47 1.09 0.61
CA ARG A 364 -18.66 1.18 -0.29
C ARG A 364 -19.97 1.03 0.48
N LEU A 365 -20.02 0.14 1.48
CA LEU A 365 -21.18 -0.03 2.34
C LEU A 365 -21.42 1.21 3.22
N ALA A 366 -20.37 1.76 3.83
CA ALA A 366 -20.44 2.96 4.66
C ALA A 366 -20.94 4.18 3.85
N ASP A 367 -20.44 4.36 2.62
CA ASP A 367 -20.88 5.42 1.72
C ASP A 367 -22.37 5.29 1.36
N ARG A 368 -22.85 4.06 1.09
CA ARG A 368 -24.26 3.77 0.79
C ARG A 368 -25.17 4.07 1.99
N ILE A 369 -24.74 3.64 3.18
CA ILE A 369 -25.50 3.94 4.42
C ILE A 369 -25.56 5.46 4.62
N SER A 370 -24.47 6.18 4.46
CA SER A 370 -24.40 7.64 4.64
C SER A 370 -25.36 8.39 3.70
N ALA A 371 -25.52 7.92 2.47
CA ALA A 371 -26.42 8.54 1.48
C ALA A 371 -27.90 8.49 1.89
N VAL A 372 -28.31 7.45 2.62
CA VAL A 372 -29.67 7.29 3.15
C VAL A 372 -29.81 7.94 4.52
N PHE A 373 -28.77 7.93 5.32
CA PHE A 373 -28.78 8.36 6.71
C PHE A 373 -29.15 9.85 6.86
N VAL A 374 -28.59 10.74 6.04
CA VAL A 374 -28.83 12.19 6.16
C VAL A 374 -30.31 12.57 5.93
N PRO A 375 -31.00 12.09 4.89
CA PRO A 375 -32.46 12.31 4.76
C PRO A 375 -33.26 11.76 5.93
N VAL A 376 -32.91 10.57 6.45
CA VAL A 376 -33.56 9.96 7.62
C VAL A 376 -33.40 10.83 8.86
N VAL A 377 -32.22 11.37 9.09
CA VAL A 377 -31.93 12.27 10.21
C VAL A 377 -32.73 13.57 10.13
N ILE A 378 -32.87 14.16 8.94
CA ILE A 378 -33.69 15.35 8.74
C ILE A 378 -35.14 15.04 9.08
N ALA A 379 -35.69 13.90 8.61
CA ALA A 379 -37.03 13.47 8.93
C ALA A 379 -37.20 13.23 10.44
N LEU A 380 -36.19 12.63 11.09
CA LEU A 380 -36.21 12.39 12.53
C LEU A 380 -36.19 13.70 13.34
N ALA A 381 -35.38 14.68 12.91
CA ALA A 381 -35.33 16.00 13.53
C ALA A 381 -36.67 16.74 13.41
N LEU A 382 -37.34 16.68 12.24
CA LEU A 382 -38.67 17.23 12.01
C LEU A 382 -39.72 16.49 12.85
N GLY A 383 -39.63 15.15 12.94
CA GLY A 383 -40.50 14.34 13.80
C GLY A 383 -40.29 14.68 15.29
N THR A 384 -39.04 14.87 15.73
CA THR A 384 -38.74 15.32 17.10
C THR A 384 -39.32 16.69 17.38
N LEU A 385 -39.17 17.64 16.44
CA LEU A 385 -39.78 18.98 16.54
C LEU A 385 -41.30 18.87 16.71
N GLY A 386 -41.98 18.11 15.83
CA GLY A 386 -43.41 17.90 15.87
C GLY A 386 -43.88 17.22 17.15
N PHE A 387 -43.17 16.21 17.62
CA PHE A 387 -43.46 15.50 18.87
C PHE A 387 -43.45 16.43 20.09
N TRP A 388 -42.40 17.24 20.26
CA TRP A 388 -42.25 18.17 21.38
C TRP A 388 -43.34 19.28 21.32
N LEU A 389 -43.64 19.80 20.13
CA LEU A 389 -44.72 20.79 19.94
C LEU A 389 -46.07 20.19 20.28
N GLY A 390 -46.36 18.98 19.79
CA GLY A 390 -47.65 18.32 20.00
C GLY A 390 -47.91 17.90 21.45
N ASN A 391 -46.83 17.62 22.21
CA ASN A 391 -46.93 17.24 23.63
C ASN A 391 -46.81 18.43 24.61
N GLY A 392 -46.90 19.67 24.12
CA GLY A 392 -46.87 20.85 24.99
C GLY A 392 -45.45 21.13 25.60
N GLY A 393 -44.38 20.62 24.98
CA GLY A 393 -43.01 20.82 25.44
C GLY A 393 -42.45 22.24 25.25
N GLY A 394 -43.21 23.09 24.55
CA GLY A 394 -42.82 24.44 24.19
C GLY A 394 -41.91 24.51 22.97
N LEU A 395 -41.86 25.67 22.32
CA LEU A 395 -41.12 25.89 21.08
C LEU A 395 -39.62 25.73 21.28
N THR A 396 -39.07 26.13 22.45
CA THR A 396 -37.67 26.06 22.81
C THR A 396 -37.19 24.61 22.90
N ALA A 397 -37.86 23.78 23.69
CA ALA A 397 -37.47 22.38 23.86
C ALA A 397 -37.59 21.62 22.52
N ALA A 398 -38.64 21.88 21.76
CA ALA A 398 -38.83 21.30 20.44
C ALA A 398 -37.70 21.66 19.47
N PHE A 399 -37.32 22.92 19.42
CA PHE A 399 -36.26 23.44 18.57
C PHE A 399 -34.90 22.89 19.01
N THR A 400 -34.58 22.96 20.29
CA THR A 400 -33.23 22.53 20.81
C THR A 400 -33.08 21.02 20.63
N ALA A 401 -34.07 20.20 20.89
CA ALA A 401 -34.03 18.76 20.67
C ALA A 401 -33.85 18.44 19.18
N ALA A 402 -34.54 19.12 18.29
CA ALA A 402 -34.42 18.94 16.83
C ALA A 402 -32.99 19.32 16.36
N VAL A 403 -32.46 20.45 16.83
CA VAL A 403 -31.07 20.89 16.52
C VAL A 403 -30.03 19.91 17.09
N ALA A 404 -30.21 19.42 18.31
CA ALA A 404 -29.35 18.40 18.89
C ALA A 404 -29.33 17.12 18.07
N VAL A 405 -30.50 16.67 17.54
CA VAL A 405 -30.59 15.52 16.63
C VAL A 405 -29.82 15.77 15.35
N LEU A 406 -29.95 16.94 14.72
CA LEU A 406 -29.22 17.29 13.50
C LEU A 406 -27.71 17.28 13.72
N ILE A 407 -27.24 17.81 14.83
CA ILE A 407 -25.82 17.94 15.13
C ILE A 407 -25.21 16.57 15.45
N ILE A 408 -25.78 15.81 16.41
CA ILE A 408 -25.21 14.53 16.87
C ILE A 408 -25.19 13.47 15.76
N ALA A 409 -26.14 13.54 14.85
CA ALA A 409 -26.24 12.58 13.76
C ALA A 409 -25.19 12.74 12.65
N CYS A 410 -24.32 13.75 12.73
CA CYS A 410 -23.27 13.93 11.73
C CYS A 410 -22.18 12.83 11.86
N PRO A 411 -22.07 11.87 10.92
CA PRO A 411 -21.06 10.80 11.00
C PRO A 411 -19.70 11.28 10.47
N CYS A 412 -19.19 12.40 11.01
CA CYS A 412 -17.97 13.03 10.51
C CYS A 412 -16.76 12.08 10.48
N ALA A 413 -16.60 11.23 11.50
CA ALA A 413 -15.54 10.26 11.60
C ALA A 413 -15.64 9.11 10.60
N LEU A 414 -16.82 8.84 10.04
CA LEU A 414 -17.05 7.72 9.13
C LEU A 414 -16.24 7.85 7.83
N GLY A 415 -16.20 9.04 7.25
CA GLY A 415 -15.45 9.32 6.03
C GLY A 415 -13.94 9.11 6.19
N LEU A 416 -13.43 9.14 7.43
CA LEU A 416 -12.02 8.96 7.77
C LEU A 416 -11.67 7.53 8.19
N ALA A 417 -12.65 6.76 8.63
CA ALA A 417 -12.43 5.48 9.29
C ALA A 417 -11.60 4.50 8.46
N THR A 418 -11.91 4.38 7.18
CA THR A 418 -11.20 3.50 6.23
C THR A 418 -9.96 4.16 5.63
N PRO A 419 -10.04 5.36 5.02
CA PRO A 419 -8.89 5.89 4.28
C PRO A 419 -7.69 6.15 5.19
N THR A 420 -7.90 6.68 6.39
CA THR A 420 -6.76 7.00 7.29
C THR A 420 -6.05 5.73 7.75
N ALA A 421 -6.79 4.68 8.11
CA ALA A 421 -6.18 3.41 8.51
C ALA A 421 -5.48 2.72 7.33
N LEU A 422 -6.07 2.79 6.13
CA LEU A 422 -5.48 2.26 4.90
C LEU A 422 -4.17 2.98 4.57
N MET A 423 -4.17 4.31 4.52
CA MET A 423 -2.96 5.12 4.23
C MET A 423 -1.83 4.84 5.22
N VAL A 424 -2.15 4.74 6.52
CA VAL A 424 -1.13 4.44 7.54
C VAL A 424 -0.64 2.99 7.43
N GLY A 425 -1.55 2.04 7.19
CA GLY A 425 -1.23 0.62 7.07
C GLY A 425 -0.39 0.32 5.83
N THR A 426 -0.79 0.81 4.64
CA THR A 426 -0.03 0.64 3.39
C THR A 426 1.29 1.38 3.43
N GLY A 427 1.33 2.60 3.97
CA GLY A 427 2.57 3.34 4.17
C GLY A 427 3.54 2.64 5.12
N ARG A 428 3.04 2.00 6.19
CA ARG A 428 3.88 1.19 7.08
C ARG A 428 4.34 -0.10 6.39
N GLY A 429 3.47 -0.74 5.60
CA GLY A 429 3.83 -1.88 4.77
C GLY A 429 4.98 -1.57 3.83
N ALA A 430 4.90 -0.47 3.08
CA ALA A 430 5.94 -0.03 2.16
C ALA A 430 7.30 0.17 2.86
N GLN A 431 7.32 0.78 4.05
CA GLN A 431 8.53 0.91 4.87
C GLN A 431 9.14 -0.43 5.31
N LEU A 432 8.33 -1.48 5.36
CA LEU A 432 8.75 -2.84 5.71
C LEU A 432 9.02 -3.71 4.46
N GLY A 433 8.99 -3.12 3.26
CA GLY A 433 9.14 -3.87 2.02
C GLY A 433 7.91 -4.72 1.66
N ILE A 434 6.72 -4.37 2.18
CA ILE A 434 5.46 -5.04 1.90
C ILE A 434 4.57 -4.08 1.13
N LEU A 435 4.33 -4.35 -0.16
CA LEU A 435 3.47 -3.54 -1.01
C LEU A 435 2.10 -4.21 -1.14
N ILE A 436 1.04 -3.45 -0.86
CA ILE A 436 -0.34 -3.91 -0.89
C ILE A 436 -1.01 -3.25 -2.09
N LYS A 437 -1.54 -4.02 -3.04
CA LYS A 437 -2.08 -3.52 -4.31
C LYS A 437 -3.43 -2.81 -4.16
N GLY A 438 -4.18 -3.11 -3.12
CA GLY A 438 -5.48 -2.47 -2.89
C GLY A 438 -6.12 -2.81 -1.55
N PRO A 439 -7.16 -2.07 -1.17
CA PRO A 439 -7.87 -2.32 0.09
C PRO A 439 -8.67 -3.63 0.08
N GLU A 440 -9.00 -4.17 -1.08
CA GLU A 440 -9.69 -5.47 -1.24
C GLU A 440 -8.80 -6.61 -0.77
N VAL A 441 -7.49 -6.50 -1.00
CA VAL A 441 -6.47 -7.44 -0.54
C VAL A 441 -6.51 -7.63 0.99
N LEU A 442 -6.82 -6.56 1.75
CA LEU A 442 -6.95 -6.65 3.20
C LEU A 442 -8.13 -7.53 3.62
N GLU A 443 -9.22 -7.51 2.86
CA GLU A 443 -10.42 -8.32 3.11
C GLU A 443 -10.16 -9.79 2.78
N THR A 444 -9.51 -10.05 1.65
CA THR A 444 -9.12 -11.38 1.21
C THR A 444 -8.11 -12.02 2.17
N THR A 445 -7.09 -11.27 2.59
CA THR A 445 -6.06 -11.74 3.53
C THR A 445 -6.64 -12.26 4.85
N ARG A 446 -7.82 -11.79 5.25
CA ARG A 446 -8.48 -12.30 6.45
C ARG A 446 -9.11 -13.69 6.25
N ARG A 447 -9.58 -14.00 5.04
CA ARG A 447 -10.33 -15.23 4.72
C ARG A 447 -9.42 -16.41 4.46
N VAL A 448 -8.19 -16.14 4.02
CA VAL A 448 -7.21 -17.15 3.66
C VAL A 448 -6.95 -18.09 4.83
N ASP A 449 -7.04 -19.39 4.57
CA ASP A 449 -6.80 -20.52 5.49
C ASP A 449 -5.69 -21.46 5.00
N THR A 450 -5.36 -21.39 3.71
CA THR A 450 -4.37 -22.24 3.06
C THR A 450 -3.35 -21.38 2.33
N ILE A 451 -2.07 -21.72 2.41
CA ILE A 451 -1.00 -21.02 1.70
C ILE A 451 -0.16 -22.00 0.89
N VAL A 452 -0.20 -21.86 -0.42
CA VAL A 452 0.58 -22.63 -1.37
C VAL A 452 1.88 -21.91 -1.63
N LEU A 453 2.98 -22.59 -1.48
CA LEU A 453 4.32 -22.07 -1.60
C LEU A 453 5.02 -22.74 -2.78
N ASP A 454 5.44 -21.95 -3.78
CA ASP A 454 6.37 -22.48 -4.75
C ASP A 454 7.70 -22.87 -4.08
N LYS A 455 8.38 -23.88 -4.58
CA LYS A 455 9.67 -24.30 -4.04
C LYS A 455 10.77 -23.32 -4.43
N THR A 456 11.00 -23.20 -5.73
CA THR A 456 12.19 -22.54 -6.30
C THR A 456 12.14 -21.02 -6.14
N GLY A 457 13.19 -20.42 -5.58
CA GLY A 457 13.24 -18.97 -5.34
C GLY A 457 12.37 -18.47 -4.19
N THR A 458 11.38 -19.26 -3.74
CA THR A 458 10.46 -18.94 -2.64
C THR A 458 10.90 -19.61 -1.34
N VAL A 459 10.78 -20.94 -1.24
CA VAL A 459 11.25 -21.72 -0.08
C VAL A 459 12.77 -21.95 -0.14
N THR A 460 13.30 -22.10 -1.35
CA THR A 460 14.73 -22.26 -1.64
C THR A 460 15.33 -20.98 -2.20
N THR A 461 16.66 -20.97 -2.34
CA THR A 461 17.39 -19.79 -2.87
C THR A 461 17.15 -19.53 -4.36
N GLY A 462 16.65 -20.53 -5.11
CA GLY A 462 16.51 -20.49 -6.56
C GLY A 462 17.84 -20.59 -7.30
N ARG A 463 18.93 -20.89 -6.58
CA ARG A 463 20.28 -21.03 -7.13
C ARG A 463 20.84 -22.38 -6.73
N MET A 464 21.43 -23.08 -7.69
CA MET A 464 22.18 -24.29 -7.39
C MET A 464 23.39 -23.94 -6.53
N THR A 465 23.67 -24.74 -5.52
CA THR A 465 24.76 -24.54 -4.56
C THR A 465 25.51 -25.85 -4.36
N LEU A 466 26.83 -25.80 -4.22
CA LEU A 466 27.66 -26.95 -3.87
C LEU A 466 27.51 -27.27 -2.38
N LEU A 467 26.75 -28.30 -2.05
CA LEU A 467 26.44 -28.70 -0.68
C LEU A 467 27.53 -29.59 -0.07
N GLY A 468 27.99 -30.60 -0.81
CA GLY A 468 28.91 -31.61 -0.30
C GLY A 468 29.98 -32.01 -1.32
N VAL A 469 31.13 -32.42 -0.81
CA VAL A 469 32.23 -33.00 -1.57
C VAL A 469 32.60 -34.30 -0.89
N HIS A 470 32.42 -35.43 -1.58
CA HIS A 470 32.82 -36.76 -1.11
C HIS A 470 34.02 -37.24 -1.90
N THR A 471 35.14 -37.43 -1.24
CA THR A 471 36.41 -37.79 -1.87
C THR A 471 36.70 -39.28 -1.77
N ALA A 472 37.40 -39.83 -2.76
CA ALA A 472 38.01 -41.16 -2.69
C ALA A 472 39.20 -41.17 -1.74
N ASP A 473 39.65 -42.38 -1.34
CA ASP A 473 40.87 -42.53 -0.56
C ASP A 473 42.06 -41.87 -1.28
N ASN A 474 42.91 -41.22 -0.52
CA ASN A 474 44.09 -40.48 -1.02
C ASN A 474 43.77 -39.24 -1.92
N THR A 475 42.57 -38.72 -1.89
CA THR A 475 42.19 -37.50 -2.59
C THR A 475 41.80 -36.44 -1.57
N THR A 476 42.30 -35.21 -1.71
CA THR A 476 41.92 -34.12 -0.82
C THR A 476 40.74 -33.33 -1.40
N GLU A 477 39.86 -32.82 -0.54
CA GLU A 477 38.78 -31.95 -0.96
C GLU A 477 39.28 -30.72 -1.72
N THR A 478 40.41 -30.15 -1.28
CA THR A 478 41.06 -29.00 -1.91
C THR A 478 41.47 -29.28 -3.35
N ASP A 479 42.03 -30.47 -3.66
CA ASP A 479 42.37 -30.81 -5.03
C ASP A 479 41.14 -31.04 -5.91
N VAL A 480 40.11 -31.68 -5.37
CA VAL A 480 38.83 -31.83 -6.08
C VAL A 480 38.24 -30.49 -6.43
N LEU A 481 38.13 -29.58 -5.47
CA LEU A 481 37.57 -28.25 -5.67
C LEU A 481 38.41 -27.42 -6.65
N ARG A 482 39.72 -27.51 -6.56
CA ARG A 482 40.63 -26.79 -7.45
C ARG A 482 40.52 -27.25 -8.90
N LEU A 483 40.54 -28.56 -9.14
CA LEU A 483 40.50 -29.14 -10.49
C LEU A 483 39.08 -29.13 -11.10
N ALA A 484 38.10 -29.61 -10.37
CA ALA A 484 36.71 -29.60 -10.85
C ALA A 484 36.14 -28.19 -10.97
N GLY A 485 36.42 -27.32 -9.97
CA GLY A 485 36.00 -25.91 -10.01
C GLY A 485 36.58 -25.14 -11.18
N ALA A 486 37.87 -25.37 -11.49
CA ALA A 486 38.55 -24.75 -12.64
C ALA A 486 37.91 -25.19 -13.98
N LEU A 487 37.61 -26.47 -14.12
CA LEU A 487 36.99 -26.99 -15.33
C LEU A 487 35.57 -26.46 -15.49
N GLU A 488 34.76 -26.50 -14.42
CA GLU A 488 33.36 -26.01 -14.42
C GLU A 488 33.23 -24.48 -14.55
N HIS A 489 34.29 -23.74 -14.16
CA HIS A 489 34.32 -22.28 -14.35
C HIS A 489 34.25 -21.86 -15.85
N ALA A 490 34.63 -22.74 -16.76
CA ALA A 490 34.49 -22.51 -18.20
C ALA A 490 33.10 -22.81 -18.77
N SER A 491 32.18 -23.30 -17.94
CA SER A 491 30.82 -23.65 -18.36
C SER A 491 29.78 -22.67 -17.77
N GLU A 492 28.80 -22.30 -18.58
CA GLU A 492 27.66 -21.47 -18.13
C GLU A 492 26.49 -22.28 -17.57
N HIS A 493 26.61 -23.60 -17.46
CA HIS A 493 25.54 -24.45 -16.93
C HIS A 493 25.33 -24.16 -15.42
N PRO A 494 24.09 -24.06 -14.90
CA PRO A 494 23.82 -23.70 -13.49
C PRO A 494 24.55 -24.60 -12.46
N ILE A 495 24.66 -25.89 -12.74
CA ILE A 495 25.41 -26.82 -11.89
C ILE A 495 26.92 -26.49 -11.92
N ALA A 496 27.46 -26.18 -13.08
CA ALA A 496 28.85 -25.81 -13.27
C ALA A 496 29.19 -24.53 -12.50
N GLN A 497 28.35 -23.51 -12.63
CA GLN A 497 28.51 -22.26 -11.88
C GLN A 497 28.46 -22.49 -10.36
N ALA A 498 27.58 -23.37 -9.89
CA ALA A 498 27.50 -23.73 -8.47
C ALA A 498 28.78 -24.40 -7.96
N VAL A 499 29.36 -25.32 -8.75
CA VAL A 499 30.63 -25.98 -8.42
C VAL A 499 31.80 -24.98 -8.44
N ALA A 500 31.88 -24.14 -9.47
CA ALA A 500 32.93 -23.13 -9.58
C ALA A 500 32.86 -22.10 -8.45
N ALA A 501 31.69 -21.58 -8.14
CA ALA A 501 31.44 -20.63 -7.05
C ALA A 501 31.82 -21.28 -5.68
N GLY A 502 31.29 -22.47 -5.40
CA GLY A 502 31.57 -23.19 -4.16
C GLY A 502 33.07 -23.58 -4.03
N ALA A 503 33.76 -23.86 -5.14
CA ALA A 503 35.18 -24.10 -5.15
C ALA A 503 35.97 -22.82 -4.84
N ALA A 504 35.64 -21.70 -5.45
CA ALA A 504 36.30 -20.42 -5.19
C ALA A 504 36.12 -19.96 -3.72
N GLU A 505 34.91 -20.09 -3.19
CA GLU A 505 34.57 -19.74 -1.80
C GLU A 505 35.37 -20.60 -0.79
N ARG A 506 35.35 -21.95 -0.96
CA ARG A 506 35.96 -22.86 0.01
C ARG A 506 37.49 -22.89 -0.07
N THR A 507 38.07 -22.67 -1.27
CA THR A 507 39.52 -22.64 -1.43
C THR A 507 40.14 -21.26 -1.15
N GLY A 508 39.33 -20.17 -1.28
CA GLY A 508 39.83 -18.79 -1.13
C GLY A 508 40.87 -18.37 -2.16
N THR A 509 41.04 -19.12 -3.25
CA THR A 509 42.07 -18.87 -4.28
C THR A 509 41.44 -18.75 -5.66
N ALA A 510 42.08 -18.00 -6.56
CA ALA A 510 41.67 -17.95 -7.95
C ALA A 510 41.78 -19.35 -8.59
N LEU A 511 40.76 -19.75 -9.33
CA LEU A 511 40.74 -21.04 -10.01
C LEU A 511 41.65 -21.01 -11.24
N PRO A 512 42.42 -22.11 -11.52
CA PRO A 512 43.22 -22.23 -12.72
C PRO A 512 42.38 -22.15 -14.00
N THR A 513 42.94 -21.74 -15.11
CA THR A 513 42.27 -21.74 -16.40
C THR A 513 42.41 -23.14 -17.05
N PRO A 514 41.33 -23.80 -17.48
CA PRO A 514 41.42 -25.10 -18.14
C PRO A 514 41.93 -24.94 -19.58
N GLU A 515 42.60 -25.98 -20.08
CA GLU A 515 42.99 -26.14 -21.48
C GLU A 515 42.09 -27.24 -22.10
N ASP A 516 41.90 -27.17 -23.42
CA ASP A 516 41.13 -28.17 -24.20
C ASP A 516 39.72 -28.46 -23.63
N PHE A 517 39.05 -27.41 -23.12
CA PHE A 517 37.69 -27.52 -22.58
C PHE A 517 36.70 -27.99 -23.63
N ALA A 518 35.93 -29.03 -23.30
CA ALA A 518 34.81 -29.50 -24.13
C ALA A 518 33.59 -29.80 -23.26
N ASN A 519 32.44 -29.29 -23.71
CA ASN A 519 31.12 -29.61 -23.13
C ASN A 519 30.52 -30.80 -23.87
N ILE A 520 30.22 -31.89 -23.15
CA ILE A 520 29.59 -33.11 -23.66
C ILE A 520 28.11 -33.03 -23.35
N ALA A 521 27.30 -32.76 -24.38
CA ALA A 521 25.88 -32.48 -24.23
C ALA A 521 25.15 -33.57 -23.43
N GLY A 522 24.51 -33.15 -22.31
CA GLY A 522 23.73 -34.04 -21.41
C GLY A 522 24.57 -34.95 -20.50
N LEU A 523 25.89 -34.97 -20.61
CA LEU A 523 26.76 -35.83 -19.80
C LEU A 523 27.66 -35.05 -18.83
N GLY A 524 28.24 -33.92 -19.24
CA GLY A 524 29.15 -33.14 -18.41
C GLY A 524 30.23 -32.39 -19.20
N VAL A 525 31.36 -32.13 -18.57
CA VAL A 525 32.47 -31.38 -19.14
C VAL A 525 33.81 -32.16 -19.01
N GLN A 526 34.70 -31.90 -19.93
CA GLN A 526 36.06 -32.46 -19.91
C GLN A 526 37.11 -31.40 -20.32
N GLY A 527 38.32 -31.56 -19.88
CA GLY A 527 39.45 -30.67 -20.24
C GLY A 527 40.71 -31.00 -19.47
N ILE A 528 41.73 -30.21 -19.68
CA ILE A 528 43.01 -30.33 -19.00
C ILE A 528 43.17 -29.19 -18.00
N VAL A 529 43.39 -29.51 -16.75
CA VAL A 529 43.65 -28.53 -15.68
C VAL A 529 44.97 -28.87 -14.99
N GLU A 530 45.91 -27.96 -15.05
CA GLU A 530 47.24 -28.13 -14.47
C GLU A 530 47.96 -29.45 -14.90
N GLY A 531 47.72 -29.87 -16.13
CA GLY A 531 48.28 -31.08 -16.70
C GLY A 531 47.52 -32.39 -16.40
N HIS A 532 46.43 -32.32 -15.64
CA HIS A 532 45.53 -33.43 -15.40
C HIS A 532 44.39 -33.47 -16.39
N ALA A 533 44.09 -34.63 -16.95
CA ALA A 533 42.90 -34.83 -17.76
C ALA A 533 41.65 -35.01 -16.86
N VAL A 534 40.82 -33.96 -16.73
CA VAL A 534 39.74 -33.88 -15.77
C VAL A 534 38.39 -34.11 -16.48
N LEU A 535 37.53 -34.91 -15.88
CA LEU A 535 36.14 -35.17 -16.27
C LEU A 535 35.21 -34.79 -15.10
N VAL A 536 34.19 -34.03 -15.36
CA VAL A 536 33.14 -33.70 -14.37
C VAL A 536 31.76 -33.87 -14.99
N GLY A 537 30.92 -34.72 -14.42
CA GLY A 537 29.60 -34.96 -14.97
C GLY A 537 28.89 -36.20 -14.42
N ARG A 538 27.97 -36.71 -15.23
CA ARG A 538 27.21 -37.93 -14.91
C ARG A 538 28.12 -39.13 -14.95
N GLU A 539 27.80 -40.15 -14.17
CA GLU A 539 28.53 -41.44 -14.15
C GLU A 539 28.68 -42.06 -15.55
N GLN A 540 27.69 -41.80 -16.43
CA GLN A 540 27.77 -42.25 -17.84
C GLN A 540 28.96 -41.64 -18.58
N LEU A 541 29.31 -40.39 -18.32
CA LEU A 541 30.51 -39.76 -18.90
C LEU A 541 31.78 -40.51 -18.51
N LEU A 542 31.91 -40.87 -17.23
CA LEU A 542 33.05 -41.61 -16.74
C LEU A 542 33.10 -43.00 -17.32
N ALA A 543 31.93 -43.65 -17.49
CA ALA A 543 31.82 -45.00 -18.07
C ALA A 543 32.28 -45.05 -19.55
N GLU A 544 32.07 -43.98 -20.33
CA GLU A 544 32.61 -43.85 -21.70
C GLU A 544 34.12 -43.82 -21.75
N TRP A 545 34.76 -43.46 -20.65
CA TRP A 545 36.24 -43.50 -20.46
C TRP A 545 36.67 -44.73 -19.69
N GLU A 546 35.82 -45.76 -19.52
CA GLU A 546 36.07 -46.99 -18.74
C GLU A 546 36.45 -46.74 -17.25
N ILE A 547 36.04 -45.58 -16.72
CA ILE A 547 36.25 -45.19 -15.31
C ILE A 547 34.99 -45.53 -14.51
N HIS A 548 35.17 -46.30 -13.41
CA HIS A 548 34.09 -46.71 -12.53
C HIS A 548 34.23 -46.06 -11.16
N LEU A 549 33.07 -45.71 -10.55
CA LEU A 549 33.04 -45.18 -9.19
C LEU A 549 33.43 -46.28 -8.17
N PRO A 550 34.34 -46.04 -7.24
CA PRO A 550 34.54 -46.86 -6.05
C PRO A 550 33.24 -47.08 -5.29
N VAL A 551 33.09 -48.24 -4.65
CA VAL A 551 31.86 -48.62 -3.95
C VAL A 551 31.38 -47.55 -2.96
N GLU A 552 32.29 -46.94 -2.24
CA GLU A 552 31.97 -45.87 -1.29
C GLU A 552 31.41 -44.61 -1.97
N LEU A 553 32.01 -44.18 -3.08
CA LEU A 553 31.53 -43.04 -3.86
C LEU A 553 30.18 -43.32 -4.55
N ALA A 554 29.98 -44.56 -5.05
CA ALA A 554 28.73 -45.01 -5.60
C ALA A 554 27.62 -44.98 -4.55
N ARG A 555 27.94 -45.42 -3.32
CA ARG A 555 26.99 -45.36 -2.18
C ARG A 555 26.62 -43.90 -1.84
N ARG A 556 27.61 -43.01 -1.74
CA ARG A 556 27.39 -41.58 -1.47
C ARG A 556 26.56 -40.93 -2.55
N LYS A 557 26.83 -41.24 -3.81
CA LYS A 557 26.02 -40.78 -4.94
C LYS A 557 24.54 -41.22 -4.80
N ALA A 558 24.32 -42.49 -4.53
CA ALA A 558 22.96 -43.02 -4.36
C ALA A 558 22.24 -42.42 -3.14
N GLU A 559 22.95 -42.18 -2.04
CA GLU A 559 22.41 -41.48 -0.86
C GLU A 559 22.02 -40.00 -1.21
N ALA A 560 22.86 -39.28 -1.94
CA ALA A 560 22.56 -37.91 -2.38
C ALA A 560 21.35 -37.86 -3.32
N GLU A 561 21.30 -38.75 -4.32
CA GLU A 561 20.17 -38.85 -5.25
C GLU A 561 18.88 -39.27 -4.54
N ALA A 562 18.93 -40.18 -3.56
CA ALA A 562 17.78 -40.55 -2.74
C ALA A 562 17.29 -39.37 -1.86
N ALA A 563 18.22 -38.47 -1.45
CA ALA A 563 17.90 -37.25 -0.73
C ALA A 563 17.46 -36.10 -1.68
N GLY A 564 17.31 -36.37 -2.98
CA GLY A 564 16.88 -35.39 -3.97
C GLY A 564 17.93 -34.39 -4.40
N ARG A 565 19.21 -34.68 -4.18
CA ARG A 565 20.31 -33.84 -4.61
C ARG A 565 20.87 -34.31 -5.95
N THR A 566 21.40 -33.39 -6.74
CA THR A 566 22.13 -33.76 -7.95
C THR A 566 23.55 -34.17 -7.56
N ALA A 567 23.92 -35.40 -7.87
CA ALA A 567 25.25 -35.92 -7.62
C ALA A 567 26.03 -36.04 -8.92
N ILE A 568 27.16 -35.34 -9.02
CA ILE A 568 28.06 -35.36 -10.20
C ILE A 568 29.40 -35.99 -9.81
N ALA A 569 29.91 -36.83 -10.70
CA ALA A 569 31.15 -37.51 -10.50
C ALA A 569 32.34 -36.69 -11.05
N VAL A 570 33.46 -36.75 -10.37
CA VAL A 570 34.72 -36.12 -10.74
C VAL A 570 35.81 -37.19 -10.93
N ALA A 571 36.46 -37.16 -12.06
CA ALA A 571 37.59 -38.05 -12.32
C ALA A 571 38.76 -37.29 -12.95
N TRP A 572 39.95 -37.74 -12.68
CA TRP A 572 41.15 -37.31 -13.41
C TRP A 572 42.20 -38.43 -13.42
N ASP A 573 42.99 -38.39 -14.48
CA ASP A 573 44.07 -39.38 -14.71
C ASP A 573 43.61 -40.84 -14.68
N GLY A 574 42.38 -41.07 -15.24
CA GLY A 574 41.84 -42.42 -15.34
C GLY A 574 41.18 -43.01 -14.09
N GLU A 575 41.05 -42.25 -13.01
CA GLU A 575 40.45 -42.68 -11.74
C GLU A 575 39.32 -41.72 -11.29
N ALA A 576 38.20 -42.30 -10.80
CA ALA A 576 37.15 -41.53 -10.14
C ALA A 576 37.64 -41.05 -8.76
N ARG A 577 37.59 -39.78 -8.53
CA ARG A 577 38.20 -39.10 -7.37
C ARG A 577 37.20 -38.55 -6.37
N ALA A 578 36.01 -38.13 -6.84
CA ALA A 578 35.00 -37.56 -5.96
C ALA A 578 33.58 -37.62 -6.52
N VAL A 579 32.64 -37.39 -5.66
CA VAL A 579 31.25 -37.05 -5.98
C VAL A 579 30.92 -35.70 -5.34
N LEU A 580 30.39 -34.78 -6.15
CA LEU A 580 29.93 -33.46 -5.72
C LEU A 580 28.41 -33.48 -5.60
N GLU A 581 27.88 -32.95 -4.51
CA GLU A 581 26.45 -32.79 -4.29
C GLU A 581 26.06 -31.34 -4.54
N VAL A 582 25.13 -31.15 -5.47
CA VAL A 582 24.62 -29.83 -5.84
C VAL A 582 23.09 -29.84 -5.74
N ALA A 583 22.52 -28.87 -5.07
CA ALA A 583 21.08 -28.68 -5.01
C ALA A 583 20.71 -27.21 -4.84
N ASP A 584 19.45 -26.90 -5.07
CA ASP A 584 18.86 -25.64 -4.69
C ASP A 584 18.59 -25.65 -3.18
N ALA A 585 19.42 -24.91 -2.44
CA ALA A 585 19.40 -24.92 -0.97
C ALA A 585 18.15 -24.28 -0.40
N VAL A 586 17.60 -24.87 0.65
CA VAL A 586 16.55 -24.27 1.46
C VAL A 586 17.08 -23.00 2.13
N LYS A 587 16.32 -21.90 2.11
CA LYS A 587 16.70 -20.67 2.82
C LYS A 587 16.67 -20.91 4.33
N ASP A 588 17.65 -20.44 5.07
CA ASP A 588 17.74 -20.59 6.53
C ASP A 588 16.51 -20.08 7.28
N THR A 589 15.80 -19.12 6.68
CA THR A 589 14.61 -18.49 7.25
C THR A 589 13.30 -19.20 6.92
N SER A 590 13.30 -20.21 6.02
CA SER A 590 12.08 -20.82 5.51
C SER A 590 11.32 -21.63 6.57
N ALA A 591 12.03 -22.43 7.37
CA ALA A 591 11.40 -23.20 8.45
C ALA A 591 10.69 -22.30 9.47
N GLU A 592 11.34 -21.22 9.90
CA GLU A 592 10.76 -20.21 10.78
C GLU A 592 9.54 -19.54 10.14
N ALA A 593 9.62 -19.21 8.84
CA ALA A 593 8.50 -18.60 8.12
C ALA A 593 7.28 -19.54 8.08
N ILE A 594 7.47 -20.82 7.83
CA ILE A 594 6.41 -21.83 7.83
C ILE A 594 5.76 -21.94 9.21
N GLU A 595 6.54 -21.98 10.28
CA GLU A 595 6.02 -21.99 11.65
C GLU A 595 5.18 -20.75 11.94
N ARG A 596 5.64 -19.58 11.56
CA ARG A 596 4.91 -18.31 11.71
C ARG A 596 3.59 -18.30 10.93
N LEU A 597 3.57 -18.83 9.70
CA LEU A 597 2.35 -18.95 8.89
C LEU A 597 1.34 -19.89 9.55
N ARG A 598 1.78 -21.04 10.10
CA ARG A 598 0.92 -21.93 10.88
C ARG A 598 0.36 -21.27 12.14
N ALA A 599 1.17 -20.49 12.85
CA ALA A 599 0.73 -19.73 14.01
C ALA A 599 -0.36 -18.72 13.68
N LEU A 600 -0.45 -18.25 12.42
CA LEU A 600 -1.51 -17.40 11.92
C LEU A 600 -2.79 -18.16 11.49
N GLY A 601 -2.80 -19.50 11.64
CA GLY A 601 -3.91 -20.38 11.28
C GLY A 601 -3.95 -20.75 9.80
N LEU A 602 -2.81 -20.71 9.10
CA LEU A 602 -2.70 -21.09 7.70
C LEU A 602 -2.14 -22.52 7.59
N THR A 603 -2.64 -23.27 6.62
CA THR A 603 -2.10 -24.59 6.25
C THR A 603 -1.11 -24.42 5.11
N PRO A 604 0.22 -24.58 5.34
CA PRO A 604 1.22 -24.47 4.28
C PRO A 604 1.24 -25.73 3.42
N ILE A 605 1.32 -25.54 2.11
CA ILE A 605 1.40 -26.56 1.07
C ILE A 605 2.60 -26.26 0.19
N LEU A 606 3.43 -27.25 -0.09
CA LEU A 606 4.54 -27.11 -1.05
C LEU A 606 4.08 -27.51 -2.45
N LEU A 607 4.36 -26.66 -3.43
CA LEU A 607 4.06 -26.88 -4.84
C LEU A 607 5.35 -26.81 -5.67
N THR A 608 5.64 -27.85 -6.46
CA THR A 608 6.88 -27.90 -7.24
C THR A 608 6.77 -28.82 -8.46
N GLY A 609 7.57 -28.52 -9.49
CA GLY A 609 7.77 -29.39 -10.64
C GLY A 609 8.77 -30.52 -10.41
N ASP A 610 9.48 -30.53 -9.28
CA ASP A 610 10.46 -31.56 -8.95
C ASP A 610 9.79 -32.92 -8.71
N ASN A 611 10.61 -33.96 -8.76
CA ASN A 611 10.14 -35.29 -8.39
C ASN A 611 9.70 -35.35 -6.92
N ARG A 612 8.87 -36.34 -6.61
CA ARG A 612 8.26 -36.47 -5.30
C ARG A 612 9.28 -36.61 -4.16
N ALA A 613 10.38 -37.33 -4.37
CA ALA A 613 11.40 -37.55 -3.33
C ALA A 613 12.10 -36.25 -2.92
N VAL A 614 12.45 -35.39 -3.92
CA VAL A 614 13.03 -34.06 -3.67
C VAL A 614 12.03 -33.17 -2.94
N ALA A 615 10.79 -33.14 -3.40
CA ALA A 615 9.73 -32.32 -2.83
C ALA A 615 9.44 -32.70 -1.35
N GLU A 616 9.35 -33.99 -1.07
CA GLU A 616 9.13 -34.49 0.30
C GLU A 616 10.32 -34.21 1.22
N ALA A 617 11.56 -34.31 0.71
CA ALA A 617 12.75 -33.97 1.49
C ALA A 617 12.77 -32.50 1.90
N VAL A 618 12.53 -31.57 0.96
CA VAL A 618 12.44 -30.13 1.24
C VAL A 618 11.28 -29.83 2.19
N ALA A 619 10.11 -30.45 1.96
CA ALA A 619 8.94 -30.26 2.81
C ALA A 619 9.19 -30.71 4.25
N ALA A 620 9.87 -31.85 4.44
CA ALA A 620 10.24 -32.35 5.76
C ALA A 620 11.22 -31.42 6.48
N GLU A 621 12.20 -30.86 5.76
CA GLU A 621 13.18 -29.92 6.30
C GLU A 621 12.53 -28.64 6.84
N VAL A 622 11.54 -28.08 6.11
CA VAL A 622 10.82 -26.85 6.53
C VAL A 622 9.56 -27.14 7.32
N GLY A 623 9.21 -28.41 7.52
CA GLY A 623 8.07 -28.84 8.31
C GLY A 623 6.72 -28.77 7.57
N ILE A 624 6.63 -28.83 6.25
CA ILE A 624 5.39 -28.90 5.46
C ILE A 624 4.92 -30.34 5.32
N GLU A 625 3.62 -30.60 5.53
CA GLU A 625 3.03 -31.95 5.47
C GLU A 625 2.37 -32.26 4.12
N GLU A 626 1.76 -31.26 3.48
CA GLU A 626 1.02 -31.43 2.22
C GLU A 626 1.90 -30.98 1.04
N VAL A 627 2.14 -31.88 0.07
CA VAL A 627 3.05 -31.65 -1.05
C VAL A 627 2.39 -32.01 -2.37
N TYR A 628 2.46 -31.10 -3.34
CA TYR A 628 2.14 -31.34 -4.75
C TYR A 628 3.44 -31.29 -5.56
N ALA A 629 3.92 -32.48 -5.92
CA ALA A 629 5.14 -32.69 -6.69
C ALA A 629 4.82 -33.03 -8.15
N GLU A 630 5.82 -32.90 -9.04
CA GLU A 630 5.73 -33.24 -10.46
C GLU A 630 4.66 -32.44 -11.22
N VAL A 631 4.40 -31.19 -10.75
CA VAL A 631 3.39 -30.30 -11.33
C VAL A 631 4.06 -29.44 -12.40
N MET A 632 3.57 -29.55 -13.65
CA MET A 632 4.06 -28.70 -14.74
C MET A 632 3.70 -27.23 -14.49
N PRO A 633 4.48 -26.25 -14.99
CA PRO A 633 4.20 -24.84 -14.81
C PRO A 633 2.77 -24.42 -15.17
N GLU A 634 2.23 -24.96 -16.27
CA GLU A 634 0.88 -24.73 -16.75
C GLU A 634 -0.21 -25.32 -15.84
N ASP A 635 0.10 -26.40 -15.12
CA ASP A 635 -0.84 -27.11 -14.23
C ASP A 635 -0.88 -26.53 -12.81
N LYS A 636 0.04 -25.62 -12.44
CA LYS A 636 0.04 -24.97 -11.11
C LYS A 636 -1.28 -24.25 -10.81
N VAL A 637 -1.90 -23.67 -11.83
CA VAL A 637 -3.21 -23.01 -11.75
C VAL A 637 -4.29 -24.03 -11.36
N ASP A 638 -4.24 -25.24 -11.87
CA ASP A 638 -5.27 -26.23 -11.63
C ASP A 638 -5.17 -26.81 -10.21
N VAL A 639 -3.97 -26.85 -9.61
CA VAL A 639 -3.82 -27.16 -8.19
C VAL A 639 -4.53 -26.10 -7.34
N VAL A 640 -4.34 -24.81 -7.63
CA VAL A 640 -5.02 -23.72 -6.92
C VAL A 640 -6.54 -23.84 -7.07
N LYS A 641 -7.05 -24.06 -8.29
CA LYS A 641 -8.48 -24.24 -8.56
C LYS A 641 -9.05 -25.45 -7.81
N LYS A 642 -8.31 -26.57 -7.76
CA LYS A 642 -8.71 -27.76 -7.03
C LYS A 642 -8.89 -27.48 -5.54
N LEU A 643 -7.92 -26.83 -4.91
CA LEU A 643 -8.00 -26.43 -3.51
C LEU A 643 -9.17 -25.48 -3.24
N GLN A 644 -9.41 -24.52 -4.14
CA GLN A 644 -10.57 -23.61 -4.08
C GLN A 644 -11.88 -24.38 -4.21
N ALA A 645 -11.96 -25.38 -5.10
CA ALA A 645 -13.16 -26.24 -5.26
C ALA A 645 -13.43 -27.11 -4.03
N GLU A 646 -12.41 -27.44 -3.24
CA GLU A 646 -12.52 -28.11 -1.94
C GLU A 646 -13.05 -27.16 -0.84
N GLY A 647 -13.26 -25.89 -1.14
CA GLY A 647 -13.77 -24.88 -0.20
C GLY A 647 -12.67 -24.17 0.60
N ARG A 648 -11.41 -24.34 0.24
CA ARG A 648 -10.28 -23.63 0.86
C ARG A 648 -10.17 -22.23 0.28
N SER A 649 -9.78 -21.26 1.09
CA SER A 649 -9.40 -19.93 0.64
C SER A 649 -7.88 -19.86 0.54
N VAL A 650 -7.39 -19.81 -0.71
CA VAL A 650 -6.01 -20.09 -1.06
C VAL A 650 -5.19 -18.81 -1.24
N ALA A 651 -4.08 -18.70 -0.50
CA ALA A 651 -2.98 -17.81 -0.85
C ALA A 651 -1.93 -18.56 -1.67
N MET A 652 -1.30 -17.90 -2.65
CA MET A 652 -0.19 -18.44 -3.43
C MET A 652 1.02 -17.52 -3.27
N VAL A 653 2.19 -18.09 -3.00
CA VAL A 653 3.47 -17.37 -2.97
C VAL A 653 4.38 -17.93 -4.05
N GLY A 654 4.91 -17.06 -4.90
CA GLY A 654 5.82 -17.44 -5.98
C GLY A 654 6.66 -16.27 -6.48
N ASP A 655 7.69 -16.57 -7.28
CA ASP A 655 8.63 -15.57 -7.80
C ASP A 655 8.78 -15.60 -9.33
N GLY A 656 8.37 -16.67 -9.99
CA GLY A 656 8.59 -16.94 -11.41
C GLY A 656 7.49 -16.45 -12.36
N VAL A 657 7.83 -16.33 -13.64
CA VAL A 657 6.85 -16.16 -14.73
C VAL A 657 5.83 -17.31 -14.71
N ASN A 658 6.32 -18.51 -14.37
CA ASN A 658 5.52 -19.74 -14.32
C ASN A 658 4.43 -19.70 -13.23
N ASP A 659 4.59 -18.82 -12.24
CA ASP A 659 3.66 -18.68 -11.12
C ASP A 659 2.61 -17.60 -11.35
N ALA A 660 2.81 -16.70 -12.32
CA ALA A 660 1.96 -15.53 -12.55
C ALA A 660 0.48 -15.92 -12.70
N ALA A 661 0.19 -16.97 -13.46
CA ALA A 661 -1.17 -17.45 -13.65
C ALA A 661 -1.78 -18.04 -12.35
N ALA A 662 -0.99 -18.77 -11.55
CA ALA A 662 -1.41 -19.31 -10.27
C ALA A 662 -1.58 -18.23 -9.20
N LEU A 663 -0.70 -17.20 -9.18
CA LEU A 663 -0.82 -16.00 -8.34
C LEU A 663 -2.11 -15.25 -8.63
N ALA A 664 -2.44 -15.03 -9.92
CA ALA A 664 -3.67 -14.36 -10.34
C ALA A 664 -4.94 -15.19 -10.06
N GLN A 665 -4.86 -16.53 -10.08
CA GLN A 665 -5.99 -17.42 -9.80
C GLN A 665 -6.27 -17.55 -8.30
N ALA A 666 -5.24 -17.46 -7.45
CA ALA A 666 -5.39 -17.57 -6.00
C ALA A 666 -6.32 -16.49 -5.44
N ASP A 667 -6.95 -16.74 -4.29
CA ASP A 667 -7.72 -15.72 -3.58
C ASP A 667 -6.79 -14.58 -3.11
N LEU A 668 -5.52 -14.89 -2.86
CA LEU A 668 -4.49 -13.92 -2.48
C LEU A 668 -3.15 -14.30 -3.13
N GLY A 669 -2.68 -13.54 -4.10
CA GLY A 669 -1.36 -13.68 -4.70
C GLY A 669 -0.29 -12.89 -3.95
N LEU A 670 0.79 -13.56 -3.53
CA LEU A 670 1.97 -12.94 -2.92
C LEU A 670 3.17 -13.13 -3.84
N ALA A 671 3.62 -12.09 -4.50
CA ALA A 671 4.80 -12.12 -5.37
C ALA A 671 6.06 -11.79 -4.55
N MET A 672 7.13 -12.59 -4.71
CA MET A 672 8.44 -12.27 -4.17
C MET A 672 9.07 -11.15 -5.00
N GLY A 673 9.62 -10.13 -4.36
CA GLY A 673 10.20 -8.97 -5.04
C GLY A 673 11.53 -9.27 -5.78
N THR A 674 12.12 -10.41 -5.51
CA THR A 674 13.24 -10.99 -6.29
C THR A 674 12.78 -11.67 -7.57
N GLY A 675 11.48 -11.80 -7.75
CA GLY A 675 10.85 -12.48 -8.87
C GLY A 675 10.73 -11.60 -10.13
N THR A 676 10.07 -12.17 -11.13
CA THR A 676 9.87 -11.51 -12.42
C THR A 676 8.80 -10.42 -12.35
N ASP A 677 8.89 -9.44 -13.27
CA ASP A 677 7.87 -8.39 -13.40
C ASP A 677 6.45 -8.96 -13.58
N ALA A 678 6.31 -10.09 -14.31
CA ALA A 678 5.03 -10.75 -14.52
C ALA A 678 4.42 -11.31 -13.21
N ALA A 679 5.24 -11.89 -12.33
CA ALA A 679 4.80 -12.34 -11.02
C ALA A 679 4.40 -11.18 -10.12
N ILE A 680 5.19 -10.09 -10.12
CA ILE A 680 4.89 -8.87 -9.36
C ILE A 680 3.58 -8.24 -9.83
N GLU A 681 3.33 -8.22 -11.13
CA GLU A 681 2.09 -7.67 -11.69
C GLU A 681 0.87 -8.53 -11.38
N ALA A 682 1.03 -9.86 -11.36
CA ALA A 682 -0.04 -10.80 -11.04
C ALA A 682 -0.39 -10.86 -9.55
N GLY A 683 0.57 -10.56 -8.65
CA GLY A 683 0.37 -10.63 -7.20
C GLY A 683 -0.47 -9.48 -6.64
N ASP A 684 -1.23 -9.75 -5.59
CA ASP A 684 -1.98 -8.77 -4.77
C ASP A 684 -1.09 -8.09 -3.74
N LEU A 685 -0.12 -8.83 -3.23
CA LEU A 685 0.93 -8.38 -2.31
C LEU A 685 2.29 -8.60 -2.96
N THR A 686 3.18 -7.62 -2.88
CA THR A 686 4.56 -7.78 -3.30
C THR A 686 5.47 -7.72 -2.08
N LEU A 687 6.27 -8.75 -1.88
CA LEU A 687 7.25 -8.87 -0.82
C LEU A 687 8.61 -8.49 -1.38
N VAL A 688 9.01 -7.23 -1.23
CA VAL A 688 10.25 -6.66 -1.80
C VAL A 688 11.49 -7.42 -1.31
N ARG A 689 11.42 -7.93 -0.07
CA ARG A 689 12.45 -8.82 0.46
C ARG A 689 12.29 -10.22 -0.12
N GLY A 690 13.38 -10.86 -0.46
CA GLY A 690 13.41 -12.28 -0.84
C GLY A 690 13.18 -13.27 0.31
N ASP A 691 12.68 -12.81 1.45
CA ASP A 691 12.50 -13.56 2.69
C ASP A 691 11.03 -13.95 2.89
N LEU A 692 10.74 -15.24 3.02
CA LEU A 692 9.40 -15.76 3.20
C LEU A 692 8.75 -15.32 4.53
N ARG A 693 9.52 -14.92 5.55
CA ARG A 693 8.99 -14.34 6.80
C ARG A 693 8.17 -13.08 6.55
N ALA A 694 8.50 -12.34 5.49
CA ALA A 694 7.73 -11.17 5.07
C ALA A 694 6.29 -11.51 4.68
N ALA A 695 6.00 -12.74 4.21
CA ALA A 695 4.63 -13.17 3.93
C ALA A 695 3.78 -13.24 5.21
N ALA A 696 4.33 -13.77 6.30
CA ALA A 696 3.65 -13.80 7.60
C ALA A 696 3.41 -12.38 8.13
N ASP A 697 4.39 -11.48 7.99
CA ASP A 697 4.25 -10.07 8.42
C ASP A 697 3.25 -9.30 7.55
N ALA A 698 3.19 -9.57 6.25
CA ALA A 698 2.20 -8.99 5.34
C ALA A 698 0.77 -9.37 5.75
N ILE A 699 0.55 -10.64 6.06
CA ILE A 699 -0.75 -11.14 6.54
C ILE A 699 -1.12 -10.51 7.89
N ARG A 700 -0.17 -10.43 8.84
CA ARG A 700 -0.38 -9.78 10.15
C ARG A 700 -0.73 -8.30 10.02
N LEU A 701 0.01 -7.56 9.20
CA LEU A 701 -0.21 -6.14 8.96
C LEU A 701 -1.58 -5.91 8.30
N SER A 702 -1.91 -6.69 7.28
CA SER A 702 -3.19 -6.61 6.57
C SER A 702 -4.37 -6.88 7.51
N ARG A 703 -4.30 -7.97 8.31
CA ARG A 703 -5.33 -8.30 9.31
C ARG A 703 -5.47 -7.20 10.37
N LYS A 704 -4.35 -6.62 10.84
CA LYS A 704 -4.36 -5.53 11.83
C LYS A 704 -4.93 -4.24 11.25
N THR A 705 -4.61 -3.92 10.00
CA THR A 705 -5.15 -2.75 9.30
C THR A 705 -6.66 -2.87 9.12
N LEU A 706 -7.14 -4.03 8.65
CA LEU A 706 -8.57 -4.30 8.52
C LEU A 706 -9.30 -4.26 9.87
N GLY A 707 -8.69 -4.82 10.93
CA GLY A 707 -9.21 -4.75 12.29
C GLY A 707 -9.36 -3.30 12.78
N THR A 708 -8.38 -2.45 12.49
CA THR A 708 -8.42 -1.01 12.80
C THR A 708 -9.55 -0.31 12.05
N ILE A 709 -9.70 -0.60 10.73
CA ILE A 709 -10.81 -0.07 9.92
C ILE A 709 -12.17 -0.43 10.54
N ARG A 710 -12.37 -1.70 10.90
CA ARG A 710 -13.64 -2.16 11.51
C ARG A 710 -13.92 -1.50 12.85
N THR A 711 -12.91 -1.38 13.69
CA THR A 711 -13.02 -0.69 14.98
C THR A 711 -13.37 0.79 14.78
N ASN A 712 -12.74 1.45 13.84
CA ASN A 712 -13.04 2.84 13.49
C ASN A 712 -14.48 3.01 13.00
N LEU A 713 -14.92 2.15 12.08
CA LEU A 713 -16.30 2.15 11.56
C LEU A 713 -17.31 1.91 12.67
N PHE A 714 -17.06 0.92 13.53
CA PHE A 714 -17.95 0.62 14.67
C PHE A 714 -18.12 1.85 15.56
N TRP A 715 -17.03 2.46 16.02
CA TRP A 715 -17.11 3.62 16.91
C TRP A 715 -17.67 4.86 16.23
N ALA A 716 -17.40 5.06 14.92
CA ALA A 716 -17.97 6.16 14.14
C ALA A 716 -19.51 6.10 14.04
N PHE A 717 -20.10 4.92 14.13
CA PHE A 717 -21.56 4.75 14.15
C PHE A 717 -22.14 4.60 15.55
N ALA A 718 -21.50 3.85 16.42
CA ALA A 718 -22.09 3.42 17.69
C ALA A 718 -22.49 4.61 18.58
N TYR A 719 -21.64 5.63 18.67
CA TYR A 719 -21.94 6.79 19.51
C TYR A 719 -23.10 7.63 18.92
N ASN A 720 -23.20 7.75 17.57
CA ASN A 720 -24.29 8.46 16.93
C ASN A 720 -25.64 7.75 17.20
N VAL A 721 -25.68 6.43 17.01
CA VAL A 721 -26.88 5.62 17.23
C VAL A 721 -27.30 5.68 18.70
N ALA A 722 -26.35 5.61 19.63
CA ALA A 722 -26.64 5.68 21.07
C ALA A 722 -27.10 7.08 21.52
N ALA A 723 -26.55 8.14 20.95
CA ALA A 723 -26.85 9.51 21.34
C ALA A 723 -28.11 10.11 20.68
N LEU A 724 -28.54 9.58 19.52
CA LEU A 724 -29.76 10.03 18.83
C LEU A 724 -31.04 9.98 19.71
N PRO A 725 -31.35 8.87 20.41
CA PRO A 725 -32.51 8.83 21.31
C PRO A 725 -32.40 9.85 22.46
N LEU A 726 -31.18 10.06 23.00
CA LEU A 726 -30.95 11.03 24.06
C LEU A 726 -31.18 12.47 23.57
N ALA A 727 -30.74 12.77 22.35
CA ALA A 727 -30.96 14.06 21.71
C ALA A 727 -32.48 14.28 21.45
N ALA A 728 -33.15 13.29 20.89
CA ALA A 728 -34.62 13.36 20.63
C ALA A 728 -35.42 13.48 21.93
N ALA A 729 -35.02 12.84 23.01
CA ALA A 729 -35.59 12.96 24.33
C ALA A 729 -35.29 14.28 25.06
N GLY A 730 -34.48 15.17 24.47
CA GLY A 730 -34.09 16.44 25.10
C GLY A 730 -33.06 16.30 26.24
N LEU A 731 -32.34 15.18 26.29
CA LEU A 731 -31.35 14.89 27.32
C LEU A 731 -29.90 15.24 26.87
N LEU A 732 -29.74 15.74 25.66
CA LEU A 732 -28.42 16.06 25.08
C LEU A 732 -28.38 17.50 24.56
N ASN A 733 -27.50 18.30 25.16
CA ASN A 733 -27.24 19.66 24.71
C ASN A 733 -26.50 19.64 23.36
N PRO A 734 -26.86 20.52 22.38
CA PRO A 734 -26.19 20.62 21.07
C PRO A 734 -24.68 20.83 21.12
N MET A 735 -24.16 21.54 22.12
CA MET A 735 -22.73 21.78 22.30
C MET A 735 -21.98 20.51 22.71
N ILE A 736 -22.56 19.70 23.61
CA ILE A 736 -22.01 18.39 23.99
C ILE A 736 -22.01 17.44 22.78
N ALA A 737 -23.07 17.48 21.95
CA ALA A 737 -23.13 16.73 20.72
C ALA A 737 -21.98 17.11 19.75
N GLY A 738 -21.71 18.40 19.60
CA GLY A 738 -20.58 18.89 18.76
C GLY A 738 -19.21 18.45 19.29
N ALA A 739 -19.01 18.52 20.61
CA ALA A 739 -17.77 18.06 21.25
C ALA A 739 -17.56 16.54 21.09
N ALA A 740 -18.62 15.73 21.24
CA ALA A 740 -18.57 14.29 21.03
C ALA A 740 -18.17 13.92 19.60
N MET A 741 -18.66 14.65 18.60
CA MET A 741 -18.29 14.45 17.19
C MET A 741 -16.81 14.77 16.93
N ALA A 742 -16.31 15.88 17.47
CA ALA A 742 -14.90 16.24 17.35
C ALA A 742 -14.00 15.17 17.99
N PHE A 743 -14.37 14.69 19.18
CA PHE A 743 -13.66 13.63 19.88
C PHE A 743 -13.65 12.31 19.07
N SER A 744 -14.76 11.93 18.44
CA SER A 744 -14.85 10.74 17.59
C SER A 744 -13.86 10.82 16.41
N SER A 745 -13.75 11.97 15.75
CA SER A 745 -12.81 12.17 14.64
C SER A 745 -11.36 12.03 15.11
N VAL A 746 -11.02 12.61 16.28
CA VAL A 746 -9.69 12.49 16.89
C VAL A 746 -9.38 11.04 17.26
N PHE A 747 -10.38 10.31 17.82
CA PHE A 747 -10.23 8.91 18.17
C PHE A 747 -9.92 8.04 16.94
N VAL A 748 -10.68 8.17 15.85
CA VAL A 748 -10.49 7.41 14.59
C VAL A 748 -9.10 7.64 14.02
N VAL A 749 -8.65 8.89 13.99
CA VAL A 749 -7.29 9.24 13.53
C VAL A 749 -6.23 8.66 14.46
N GLY A 750 -6.38 8.86 15.77
CA GLY A 750 -5.44 8.34 16.78
C GLY A 750 -5.31 6.81 16.71
N ASN A 751 -6.43 6.10 16.58
CA ASN A 751 -6.45 4.65 16.45
C ASN A 751 -5.75 4.19 15.15
N SER A 752 -5.96 4.89 14.04
CA SER A 752 -5.28 4.61 12.76
C SER A 752 -3.77 4.83 12.85
N LEU A 753 -3.33 5.89 13.52
CA LEU A 753 -1.90 6.20 13.70
C LEU A 753 -1.14 5.14 14.52
N ARG A 754 -1.83 4.33 15.34
CA ARG A 754 -1.21 3.20 16.06
C ARG A 754 -0.62 2.15 15.11
N LEU A 755 -1.09 2.07 13.86
CA LEU A 755 -0.51 1.18 12.86
C LEU A 755 0.95 1.51 12.51
N ARG A 756 1.40 2.76 12.71
CA ARG A 756 2.82 3.14 12.55
C ARG A 756 3.75 2.36 13.48
N GLY A 757 3.25 1.96 14.64
CA GLY A 757 3.97 1.15 15.61
C GLY A 757 4.00 -0.34 15.30
N PHE A 758 3.52 -0.77 14.14
CA PHE A 758 3.64 -2.17 13.74
C PHE A 758 5.11 -2.51 13.50
N LYS A 759 5.56 -3.60 14.12
CA LYS A 759 6.91 -4.12 13.96
C LYS A 759 6.84 -5.44 13.20
N ALA A 760 7.73 -5.60 12.23
CA ALA A 760 8.01 -6.92 11.66
C ALA A 760 8.50 -7.83 12.79
N ALA A 761 8.22 -9.11 12.68
CA ALA A 761 8.62 -10.08 13.68
C ALA A 761 10.03 -10.64 13.40
N ALA A 762 10.75 -10.03 12.39
CA ALA A 762 12.12 -10.42 12.03
C ALA A 762 13.13 -9.88 13.04
#